data_adfaa144f3fc669c89a35cb67628a106
#
_entry.id   adfaa144f3fc669c89a35cb67628a106
#
_cell.length_a   1.000
_cell.length_b   1.000
_cell.length_c   1.000
_cell.angle_alpha   90.00
_cell.angle_beta   90.00
_cell.angle_gamma   90.00
#
_symmetry.space_group_name_H-M   'P 1'
#
loop_
_entity.id
_entity.type
_entity.pdbx_description
1 polymer ?
#
loop_
_entity_poly.entity_id
_entity_poly.type
_entity_poly.pdbx_seq_one_letter_code
_entity_poly.pdbx_strand_id
1 'polypeptide(L)'
;MSDGDADRADRVNNDLSGSVTNSVQARNVSGGVHFHGQHAGAPRPYQLPPESSHFTGRSEDLAKLDAIFEGWTQEVRPTVIVSAVAGTAGIGKTALAIHWARGVADRFPDGLLYVNLQGYGPGPLITPNQALHGFLLALGTPTEGLPEDLEGRSGLFRSLLHQRRMLVLLDNARDAEQVRPLLPASETCFVLITSRSQLSSLVVRDGAQRLVLDMLSPEESLELLGSIIGQDRLDAEPSAAGLLTVRCARLPLALRIAAEMAAARPHASLGELADELTGSARIEALATYDDDETSAVRNVFSWSYRNLTPAAARVFRLLSLPTGPEISLKAAAALADLTPAQTLRIVSNLVSANLLEIAGNNRYRFHDLIRDYAGECSVEEDHEHDRSQALHRLFSWLVATGEKVGVVLGTRRGAAPFSISDEERPSAHLSVALDSPASALGWCETEFANIVAACRQAADVGDFASAWKLPAALRPFFQLRRPTLDWIAVNEIALAAAEALRDEHAQLVALRDLGAANVYCGRHEEAYACCMRALALSQRLGEDEGWNLNNVGDALISLRRFEGAVDYLLSALRIARRSGDAWLIAHALENLGSAYLGLNRPEDAVESLRESLAIFEDLSYPFGQGLVLDKLAGTHLSVGRFGEAITAGLQASAFHAAAGNRLGEASTLEILASAFDAAGRRQEAESHRLRALQILEELGHPDAQRIRSTIRHPED
;
A
#
# COMPACT_ATOMS: atom_id res chain seq x y z
N MET A 1 -65.24 -44.44 33.52
CA MET A 1 -65.54 -44.49 32.07
C MET A 1 -64.95 -43.24 31.48
N SER A 2 -63.85 -43.44 30.90
CA SER A 2 -63.23 -43.07 29.61
C SER A 2 -63.02 -41.57 29.45
N ASP A 3 -61.79 -41.15 29.56
CA ASP A 3 -60.78 -41.05 28.51
C ASP A 3 -60.98 -39.82 27.60
N GLY A 4 -60.02 -38.97 27.60
CA GLY A 4 -59.91 -37.88 26.64
C GLY A 4 -58.78 -36.90 26.95
N ASP A 5 -57.60 -37.41 27.16
CA ASP A 5 -56.40 -36.58 27.19
C ASP A 5 -56.01 -36.21 25.72
N ALA A 6 -56.33 -35.03 25.31
CA ALA A 6 -55.99 -34.53 23.96
C ALA A 6 -54.71 -33.68 24.01
N ASP A 7 -53.72 -34.28 23.47
CA ASP A 7 -52.47 -33.83 22.93
C ASP A 7 -52.39 -32.30 22.67
N ARG A 8 -51.81 -31.53 23.59
CA ARG A 8 -51.37 -30.15 23.38
C ARG A 8 -50.04 -30.17 22.63
N ALA A 9 -50.11 -30.11 21.31
CA ALA A 9 -48.95 -29.87 20.50
C ALA A 9 -48.38 -28.45 20.78
N ASP A 10 -47.25 -28.41 21.48
CA ASP A 10 -46.45 -27.18 21.62
C ASP A 10 -46.01 -26.76 20.21
N ARG A 11 -46.61 -25.68 19.72
CA ARG A 11 -46.10 -24.96 18.53
C ARG A 11 -44.93 -24.12 18.94
N VAL A 12 -43.74 -24.53 18.56
CA VAL A 12 -42.56 -23.69 18.62
C VAL A 12 -42.62 -22.71 17.43
N ASN A 13 -42.97 -21.48 17.71
CA ASN A 13 -42.85 -20.38 16.76
C ASN A 13 -41.44 -19.82 16.85
N ASN A 14 -40.62 -20.01 15.84
CA ASN A 14 -39.35 -19.33 15.67
C ASN A 14 -39.53 -18.21 14.66
N ASP A 15 -39.60 -16.97 15.15
CA ASP A 15 -39.56 -15.78 14.31
C ASP A 15 -38.11 -15.35 14.08
N LEU A 16 -37.68 -15.42 12.80
CA LEU A 16 -36.39 -14.94 12.34
C LEU A 16 -36.57 -13.54 11.73
N SER A 17 -36.02 -12.52 12.41
CA SER A 17 -35.96 -11.14 11.89
C SER A 17 -34.53 -10.81 11.52
N GLY A 18 -34.25 -10.58 10.23
CA GLY A 18 -32.91 -10.25 9.69
C GLY A 18 -32.53 -11.08 8.45
N SER A 19 -31.42 -10.76 7.78
CA SER A 19 -30.89 -11.57 6.69
C SER A 19 -30.26 -12.86 7.23
N VAL A 20 -30.87 -13.99 6.94
CA VAL A 20 -30.37 -15.32 7.37
C VAL A 20 -29.82 -16.02 6.16
N THR A 21 -28.53 -16.38 6.22
CA THR A 21 -27.83 -17.07 5.12
C THR A 21 -28.15 -18.59 5.11
N ASN A 22 -28.38 -19.19 6.28
CA ASN A 22 -28.78 -20.58 6.42
C ASN A 22 -29.74 -20.74 7.60
N SER A 23 -30.86 -21.40 7.41
CA SER A 23 -31.79 -21.74 8.49
C SER A 23 -32.34 -23.13 8.34
N VAL A 24 -32.52 -23.87 9.47
CA VAL A 24 -33.21 -25.15 9.50
C VAL A 24 -34.33 -25.04 10.53
N GLN A 25 -35.59 -25.29 10.07
CA GLN A 25 -36.76 -25.42 10.95
C GLN A 25 -37.18 -26.86 10.98
N ALA A 26 -37.06 -27.49 12.15
CA ALA A 26 -37.50 -28.88 12.34
C ALA A 26 -38.09 -29.05 13.74
N ARG A 27 -39.10 -29.94 13.84
CA ARG A 27 -39.76 -30.24 15.11
C ARG A 27 -38.89 -31.06 16.07
N ASN A 28 -38.03 -31.91 15.50
CA ASN A 28 -37.01 -32.70 16.22
C ASN A 28 -35.81 -32.91 15.31
N VAL A 29 -34.59 -32.64 15.83
CA VAL A 29 -33.34 -32.94 15.16
C VAL A 29 -32.59 -33.98 16.02
N SER A 30 -32.51 -35.20 15.53
CA SER A 30 -31.68 -36.24 16.15
C SER A 30 -30.45 -36.45 15.28
N GLY A 31 -29.28 -36.09 15.80
CA GLY A 31 -28.01 -36.29 15.09
C GLY A 31 -27.28 -35.02 14.69
N GLY A 32 -27.75 -33.83 15.11
CA GLY A 32 -27.11 -32.53 14.81
C GLY A 32 -27.46 -32.00 13.41
N VAL A 33 -27.46 -30.68 13.29
CA VAL A 33 -27.58 -29.99 12.00
C VAL A 33 -26.20 -29.51 11.64
N HIS A 34 -25.58 -30.14 10.66
CA HIS A 34 -24.31 -29.70 10.10
C HIS A 34 -24.57 -28.69 8.99
N PHE A 35 -24.33 -27.43 9.27
CA PHE A 35 -24.17 -26.43 8.20
C PHE A 35 -22.76 -26.63 7.64
N HIS A 36 -22.64 -27.25 6.49
CA HIS A 36 -21.45 -27.09 5.68
C HIS A 36 -21.41 -25.62 5.27
N GLY A 37 -20.80 -24.78 6.11
CA GLY A 37 -20.37 -23.49 5.65
C GLY A 37 -19.53 -23.74 4.40
N GLN A 38 -19.92 -23.13 3.28
CA GLN A 38 -18.94 -22.95 2.22
C GLN A 38 -17.75 -22.33 2.95
N HIS A 39 -16.61 -23.02 2.94
CA HIS A 39 -15.37 -22.38 3.30
C HIS A 39 -15.37 -21.10 2.52
N ALA A 40 -15.40 -19.96 3.18
CA ALA A 40 -14.90 -18.74 2.61
C ALA A 40 -13.43 -19.07 2.36
N GLY A 41 -13.15 -19.62 1.18
CA GLY A 41 -11.80 -19.91 0.74
C GLY A 41 -11.02 -18.61 0.88
N ALA A 42 -9.74 -18.70 1.16
CA ALA A 42 -8.85 -17.54 1.17
C ALA A 42 -9.26 -16.62 0.01
N PRO A 43 -9.39 -15.30 0.23
CA PRO A 43 -9.91 -14.38 -0.77
C PRO A 43 -9.20 -14.66 -2.09
N ARG A 44 -9.96 -14.88 -3.15
CA ARG A 44 -9.39 -15.10 -4.47
C ARG A 44 -8.84 -13.78 -4.95
N PRO A 45 -7.52 -13.59 -5.03
CA PRO A 45 -6.99 -12.32 -5.50
C PRO A 45 -7.40 -12.08 -6.95
N TYR A 46 -7.89 -10.90 -7.24
CA TYR A 46 -8.17 -10.43 -8.59
C TYR A 46 -7.57 -9.04 -8.75
N GLN A 47 -6.26 -8.98 -9.06
CA GLN A 47 -5.46 -7.76 -9.00
C GLN A 47 -5.27 -7.09 -10.36
N LEU A 48 -5.87 -7.59 -11.44
CA LEU A 48 -5.70 -6.99 -12.76
C LEU A 48 -6.19 -5.54 -12.78
N PRO A 49 -5.38 -4.61 -13.32
CA PRO A 49 -5.80 -3.23 -13.52
C PRO A 49 -6.96 -3.15 -14.54
N PRO A 50 -7.67 -2.00 -14.62
CA PRO A 50 -8.69 -1.80 -15.63
C PRO A 50 -8.12 -1.96 -17.04
N GLU A 51 -8.93 -2.46 -17.95
CA GLU A 51 -8.59 -2.61 -19.35
C GLU A 51 -8.51 -1.24 -20.04
N SER A 52 -7.62 -1.11 -21.02
CA SER A 52 -7.57 0.07 -21.87
C SER A 52 -8.82 0.15 -22.74
N SER A 53 -9.55 1.27 -22.68
CA SER A 53 -10.61 1.56 -23.65
C SER A 53 -10.02 1.55 -25.07
N HIS A 54 -10.64 0.94 -26.04
CA HIS A 54 -10.16 0.84 -27.42
C HIS A 54 -8.93 -0.08 -27.64
N PHE A 55 -8.90 -1.24 -26.97
CA PHE A 55 -7.97 -2.29 -27.39
C PHE A 55 -8.45 -2.86 -28.73
N THR A 56 -7.60 -2.76 -29.77
CA THR A 56 -7.94 -3.14 -31.13
C THR A 56 -6.75 -3.82 -31.79
N GLY A 57 -7.01 -4.73 -32.73
CA GLY A 57 -5.97 -5.47 -33.45
C GLY A 57 -5.29 -6.55 -32.59
N ARG A 58 -4.07 -6.89 -32.94
CA ARG A 58 -3.25 -7.91 -32.25
C ARG A 58 -3.81 -9.33 -32.28
N SER A 59 -4.67 -9.64 -33.23
CA SER A 59 -5.32 -10.96 -33.33
C SER A 59 -4.31 -12.09 -33.48
N GLU A 60 -3.21 -11.88 -34.25
CA GLU A 60 -2.14 -12.86 -34.40
C GLU A 60 -1.35 -13.05 -33.07
N ASP A 61 -1.06 -11.96 -32.34
CA ASP A 61 -0.33 -12.03 -31.08
C ASP A 61 -1.17 -12.67 -29.99
N LEU A 62 -2.48 -12.38 -29.95
CA LEU A 62 -3.41 -13.08 -29.07
C LEU A 62 -3.50 -14.56 -29.39
N ALA A 63 -3.60 -14.93 -30.67
CA ALA A 63 -3.60 -16.33 -31.09
C ALA A 63 -2.30 -17.07 -30.72
N LYS A 64 -1.15 -16.39 -30.79
CA LYS A 64 0.12 -16.95 -30.32
C LYS A 64 0.11 -17.19 -28.80
N LEU A 65 -0.43 -16.23 -28.01
CA LEU A 65 -0.58 -16.41 -26.55
C LEU A 65 -1.54 -17.56 -26.23
N ASP A 66 -2.65 -17.67 -26.96
CA ASP A 66 -3.59 -18.78 -26.82
C ASP A 66 -2.94 -20.12 -27.14
N ALA A 67 -2.16 -20.20 -28.22
CA ALA A 67 -1.43 -21.41 -28.59
C ALA A 67 -0.39 -21.81 -27.51
N ILE A 68 0.32 -20.83 -26.92
CA ILE A 68 1.21 -21.06 -25.80
C ILE A 68 0.46 -21.60 -24.60
N PHE A 69 -0.68 -20.99 -24.29
CA PHE A 69 -1.52 -21.39 -23.16
C PHE A 69 -2.18 -22.76 -23.35
N GLU A 70 -2.67 -23.07 -24.57
CA GLU A 70 -3.21 -24.40 -24.90
C GLU A 70 -2.14 -25.48 -24.85
N GLY A 71 -0.95 -25.21 -25.39
CA GLY A 71 0.20 -26.10 -25.28
C GLY A 71 0.54 -26.43 -23.82
N TRP A 72 0.47 -25.44 -22.94
CA TRP A 72 0.68 -25.62 -21.49
C TRP A 72 -0.39 -26.52 -20.86
N THR A 73 -1.65 -26.43 -21.28
CA THR A 73 -2.74 -27.25 -20.71
C THR A 73 -2.71 -28.71 -21.19
N GLN A 74 -2.03 -29.03 -22.29
CA GLN A 74 -2.01 -30.37 -22.91
C GLN A 74 -0.77 -31.18 -22.57
N GLU A 75 0.36 -30.54 -22.27
CA GLU A 75 1.62 -31.23 -21.97
C GLU A 75 1.90 -31.18 -20.46
N VAL A 76 2.05 -32.35 -19.85
CA VAL A 76 2.56 -32.48 -18.48
C VAL A 76 4.09 -32.23 -18.54
N ARG A 77 4.50 -30.99 -18.50
CA ARG A 77 5.93 -30.63 -18.35
C ARG A 77 6.15 -29.94 -17.01
N PRO A 78 7.25 -30.25 -16.30
CA PRO A 78 7.52 -29.74 -14.96
C PRO A 78 8.09 -28.30 -14.98
N THR A 79 7.57 -27.40 -15.81
CA THR A 79 8.16 -26.09 -15.92
C THR A 79 7.10 -25.00 -16.05
N VAL A 80 7.21 -24.01 -15.20
CA VAL A 80 6.48 -22.75 -15.28
C VAL A 80 6.66 -22.18 -16.69
N ILE A 81 5.57 -22.06 -17.46
CA ILE A 81 5.64 -21.38 -18.74
C ILE A 81 5.60 -19.88 -18.46
N VAL A 82 6.73 -19.25 -18.70
CA VAL A 82 6.90 -17.81 -18.69
C VAL A 82 6.74 -17.32 -20.12
N SER A 83 5.65 -16.66 -20.47
CA SER A 83 5.57 -15.95 -21.73
C SER A 83 6.16 -14.56 -21.53
N ALA A 84 7.31 -14.30 -22.13
CA ALA A 84 7.95 -12.99 -22.09
C ALA A 84 7.52 -12.18 -23.31
N VAL A 85 6.61 -11.24 -23.11
CA VAL A 85 6.19 -10.27 -24.14
C VAL A 85 7.25 -9.17 -24.18
N ALA A 86 8.14 -9.24 -25.17
CA ALA A 86 9.19 -8.27 -25.40
C ALA A 86 8.80 -7.28 -26.51
N GLY A 87 9.36 -6.09 -26.50
CA GLY A 87 9.13 -5.08 -27.54
C GLY A 87 9.45 -3.67 -27.05
N THR A 88 9.48 -2.73 -27.98
CA THR A 88 9.76 -1.32 -27.68
C THR A 88 8.73 -0.70 -26.75
N ALA A 89 9.08 0.46 -26.20
CA ALA A 89 8.17 1.22 -25.36
C ALA A 89 6.96 1.73 -26.17
N GLY A 90 5.77 1.72 -25.58
CA GLY A 90 4.53 2.20 -26.26
C GLY A 90 3.91 1.22 -27.28
N ILE A 91 4.50 0.03 -27.48
CA ILE A 91 4.02 -0.98 -28.42
C ILE A 91 2.77 -1.76 -27.96
N GLY A 92 2.35 -1.55 -26.70
CA GLY A 92 1.11 -2.15 -26.17
C GLY A 92 1.28 -3.46 -25.41
N LYS A 93 2.50 -3.78 -24.89
CA LYS A 93 2.75 -5.02 -24.12
C LYS A 93 1.81 -5.22 -22.94
N THR A 94 1.72 -4.22 -22.08
CA THR A 94 0.87 -4.22 -20.89
C THR A 94 -0.62 -4.34 -21.28
N ALA A 95 -1.05 -3.60 -22.31
CA ALA A 95 -2.43 -3.65 -22.81
C ALA A 95 -2.79 -5.04 -23.34
N LEU A 96 -1.92 -5.65 -24.15
CA LEU A 96 -2.10 -7.01 -24.65
C LEU A 96 -2.18 -8.03 -23.48
N ALA A 97 -1.25 -7.94 -22.54
CA ALA A 97 -1.18 -8.86 -21.41
C ALA A 97 -2.44 -8.78 -20.52
N ILE A 98 -2.94 -7.57 -20.23
CA ILE A 98 -4.13 -7.36 -19.43
C ILE A 98 -5.39 -7.84 -20.19
N HIS A 99 -5.50 -7.49 -21.48
CA HIS A 99 -6.62 -7.92 -22.32
C HIS A 99 -6.70 -9.46 -22.37
N TRP A 100 -5.60 -10.12 -22.71
CA TRP A 100 -5.52 -11.57 -22.75
C TRP A 100 -5.80 -12.20 -21.38
N ALA A 101 -5.19 -11.69 -20.29
CA ALA A 101 -5.38 -12.20 -18.94
C ALA A 101 -6.86 -12.15 -18.49
N ARG A 102 -7.62 -11.12 -18.91
CA ARG A 102 -9.06 -11.02 -18.66
C ARG A 102 -9.85 -12.04 -19.45
N GLY A 103 -9.49 -12.26 -20.72
CA GLY A 103 -10.14 -13.27 -21.58
C GLY A 103 -10.01 -14.70 -21.03
N VAL A 104 -8.91 -15.00 -20.33
CA VAL A 104 -8.68 -16.35 -19.76
C VAL A 104 -8.93 -16.44 -18.27
N ALA A 105 -9.43 -15.39 -17.61
CA ALA A 105 -9.60 -15.30 -16.15
C ALA A 105 -10.37 -16.47 -15.55
N ASP A 106 -11.43 -16.93 -16.22
CA ASP A 106 -12.25 -18.07 -15.79
C ASP A 106 -11.50 -19.42 -15.75
N ARG A 107 -10.34 -19.49 -16.43
CA ARG A 107 -9.47 -20.67 -16.45
C ARG A 107 -8.58 -20.77 -15.20
N PHE A 108 -8.55 -19.72 -14.34
CA PHE A 108 -7.76 -19.61 -13.12
C PHE A 108 -8.65 -19.45 -11.89
N PRO A 109 -9.28 -20.54 -11.40
CA PRO A 109 -10.28 -20.50 -10.34
C PRO A 109 -9.73 -19.99 -9.00
N ASP A 110 -8.41 -20.05 -8.77
CA ASP A 110 -7.79 -19.64 -7.51
C ASP A 110 -7.32 -18.19 -7.52
N GLY A 111 -7.43 -17.49 -8.69
CA GLY A 111 -7.25 -16.05 -8.80
C GLY A 111 -6.14 -15.60 -9.73
N LEU A 112 -5.97 -14.28 -9.77
CA LEU A 112 -5.01 -13.57 -10.62
C LEU A 112 -4.19 -12.61 -9.77
N LEU A 113 -2.87 -12.74 -9.84
CA LEU A 113 -1.90 -11.84 -9.20
C LEU A 113 -1.33 -10.90 -10.26
N TYR A 114 -1.18 -9.63 -9.90
CA TYR A 114 -0.58 -8.61 -10.77
C TYR A 114 0.40 -7.75 -9.97
N VAL A 115 1.54 -7.45 -10.57
CA VAL A 115 2.46 -6.43 -10.08
C VAL A 115 3.12 -5.70 -11.24
N ASN A 116 3.16 -4.37 -11.19
CA ASN A 116 4.05 -3.57 -12.02
C ASN A 116 5.40 -3.48 -11.32
N LEU A 117 6.42 -4.12 -11.91
CA LEU A 117 7.77 -4.21 -11.33
C LEU A 117 8.60 -2.93 -11.49
N GLN A 118 8.07 -1.92 -12.20
CA GLN A 118 8.69 -0.63 -12.43
C GLN A 118 10.14 -0.75 -12.97
N GLY A 119 10.36 -1.74 -13.83
CA GLY A 119 11.67 -2.02 -14.41
C GLY A 119 12.22 -0.91 -15.28
N TYR A 120 11.35 -0.10 -15.84
CA TYR A 120 11.63 1.07 -16.66
C TYR A 120 10.69 2.19 -16.26
N GLY A 121 11.24 3.29 -15.78
CA GLY A 121 10.51 4.46 -15.30
C GLY A 121 11.32 5.20 -14.22
N PRO A 122 10.94 6.40 -13.84
CA PRO A 122 11.71 7.24 -12.90
C PRO A 122 11.53 6.83 -11.43
N GLY A 123 10.60 5.93 -11.13
CA GLY A 123 10.37 5.42 -9.77
C GLY A 123 11.41 4.37 -9.37
N PRO A 124 11.59 4.13 -8.06
CA PRO A 124 12.42 3.05 -7.59
C PRO A 124 11.88 1.71 -8.09
N LEU A 125 12.79 0.84 -8.55
CA LEU A 125 12.45 -0.53 -8.91
C LEU A 125 11.69 -1.21 -7.77
N ILE A 126 10.62 -1.89 -8.10
CA ILE A 126 9.98 -2.81 -7.16
C ILE A 126 10.90 -4.01 -7.02
N THR A 127 11.48 -4.17 -5.85
CA THR A 127 12.36 -5.32 -5.58
C THR A 127 11.55 -6.61 -5.56
N PRO A 128 12.17 -7.77 -5.86
CA PRO A 128 11.47 -9.06 -5.73
C PRO A 128 10.91 -9.28 -4.33
N ASN A 129 11.57 -8.77 -3.31
CA ASN A 129 11.15 -8.87 -1.93
C ASN A 129 9.85 -8.09 -1.64
N GLN A 130 9.70 -6.89 -2.22
CA GLN A 130 8.48 -6.10 -2.14
C GLN A 130 7.32 -6.72 -2.94
N ALA A 131 7.59 -7.22 -4.15
CA ALA A 131 6.59 -7.90 -4.96
C ALA A 131 6.05 -9.16 -4.27
N LEU A 132 6.95 -10.00 -3.73
CA LEU A 132 6.58 -11.18 -2.95
C LEU A 132 5.78 -10.80 -1.70
N HIS A 133 6.15 -9.73 -1.02
CA HIS A 133 5.39 -9.23 0.11
C HIS A 133 3.92 -8.96 -0.27
N GLY A 134 3.70 -8.22 -1.35
CA GLY A 134 2.36 -7.94 -1.85
C GLY A 134 1.58 -9.19 -2.28
N PHE A 135 2.24 -10.13 -2.96
CA PHE A 135 1.62 -11.37 -3.39
C PHE A 135 1.25 -12.28 -2.20
N LEU A 136 2.13 -12.40 -1.23
CA LEU A 136 1.89 -13.22 -0.04
C LEU A 136 0.72 -12.67 0.78
N LEU A 137 0.61 -11.35 0.91
CA LEU A 137 -0.55 -10.70 1.53
C LEU A 137 -1.84 -10.99 0.76
N ALA A 138 -1.82 -10.83 -0.57
CA ALA A 138 -2.98 -11.11 -1.42
C ALA A 138 -3.42 -12.59 -1.37
N LEU A 139 -2.48 -13.49 -1.12
CA LEU A 139 -2.73 -14.93 -0.92
C LEU A 139 -3.22 -15.27 0.48
N GLY A 140 -3.38 -14.27 1.34
CA GLY A 140 -3.84 -14.44 2.72
C GLY A 140 -2.72 -14.81 3.69
N THR A 141 -1.45 -14.58 3.31
CA THR A 141 -0.34 -14.78 4.25
C THR A 141 -0.19 -13.52 5.11
N PRO A 142 -0.24 -13.67 6.40
CA PRO A 142 -0.17 -12.54 7.32
C PRO A 142 1.26 -11.94 7.38
N THR A 143 1.37 -10.65 7.71
CA THR A 143 2.63 -9.87 7.66
C THR A 143 3.73 -10.44 8.60
N GLU A 144 3.36 -10.93 9.77
CA GLU A 144 4.29 -11.43 10.81
C GLU A 144 4.79 -12.88 10.58
N GLY A 145 4.17 -13.61 9.66
CA GLY A 145 4.64 -14.94 9.20
C GLY A 145 5.45 -14.87 7.92
N LEU A 146 5.70 -13.65 7.41
CA LEU A 146 6.50 -13.46 6.22
C LEU A 146 7.99 -13.59 6.59
N PRO A 147 8.74 -14.48 5.96
CA PRO A 147 10.17 -14.49 6.09
C PRO A 147 10.75 -13.10 5.77
N GLU A 148 11.74 -12.64 6.50
CA GLU A 148 12.38 -11.35 6.23
C GLU A 148 13.23 -11.39 4.97
N ASP A 149 13.86 -12.52 4.71
CA ASP A 149 14.75 -12.72 3.58
C ASP A 149 14.00 -13.12 2.29
N LEU A 150 14.62 -12.81 1.15
CA LEU A 150 14.07 -13.07 -0.16
C LEU A 150 13.86 -14.58 -0.44
N GLU A 151 14.77 -15.43 0.01
CA GLU A 151 14.68 -16.88 -0.20
C GLU A 151 13.51 -17.49 0.55
N GLY A 152 13.33 -17.10 1.80
CA GLY A 152 12.21 -17.54 2.63
C GLY A 152 10.87 -17.13 2.01
N ARG A 153 10.72 -15.87 1.58
CA ARG A 153 9.50 -15.38 0.90
C ARG A 153 9.24 -16.11 -0.41
N SER A 154 10.27 -16.32 -1.22
CA SER A 154 10.14 -17.07 -2.47
C SER A 154 9.77 -18.53 -2.22
N GLY A 155 10.31 -19.15 -1.17
CA GLY A 155 9.97 -20.50 -0.74
C GLY A 155 8.51 -20.63 -0.29
N LEU A 156 8.05 -19.67 0.53
CA LEU A 156 6.67 -19.60 0.99
C LEU A 156 5.69 -19.38 -0.17
N PHE A 157 5.99 -18.45 -1.07
CA PHE A 157 5.20 -18.17 -2.27
C PHE A 157 5.02 -19.44 -3.12
N ARG A 158 6.13 -20.16 -3.39
CA ARG A 158 6.07 -21.43 -4.12
C ARG A 158 5.22 -22.48 -3.41
N SER A 159 5.32 -22.57 -2.10
CA SER A 159 4.52 -23.52 -1.30
C SER A 159 3.02 -23.20 -1.37
N LEU A 160 2.65 -21.92 -1.29
CA LEU A 160 1.25 -21.49 -1.37
C LEU A 160 0.64 -21.70 -2.76
N LEU A 161 1.44 -21.62 -3.82
CA LEU A 161 0.96 -21.82 -5.19
C LEU A 161 1.02 -23.28 -5.67
N HIS A 162 1.65 -24.19 -4.92
CA HIS A 162 1.92 -25.57 -5.35
C HIS A 162 0.69 -26.35 -5.85
N GLN A 163 -0.48 -26.10 -5.29
CA GLN A 163 -1.73 -26.77 -5.67
C GLN A 163 -2.79 -25.79 -6.23
N ARG A 164 -2.45 -24.52 -6.40
CA ARG A 164 -3.38 -23.51 -6.90
C ARG A 164 -3.24 -23.33 -8.40
N ARG A 165 -4.37 -23.09 -9.05
CA ARG A 165 -4.42 -22.77 -10.48
C ARG A 165 -4.60 -21.26 -10.64
N MET A 166 -3.47 -20.56 -10.77
CA MET A 166 -3.42 -19.09 -10.77
C MET A 166 -2.68 -18.53 -11.97
N LEU A 167 -3.07 -17.33 -12.38
CA LEU A 167 -2.30 -16.50 -13.32
C LEU A 167 -1.49 -15.47 -12.52
N VAL A 168 -0.21 -15.37 -12.83
CA VAL A 168 0.69 -14.35 -12.28
C VAL A 168 1.17 -13.44 -13.42
N LEU A 169 0.75 -12.18 -13.40
CA LEU A 169 1.16 -11.17 -14.37
C LEU A 169 2.22 -10.25 -13.77
N LEU A 170 3.44 -10.36 -14.29
CA LEU A 170 4.61 -9.56 -13.91
C LEU A 170 4.83 -8.50 -14.99
N ASP A 171 4.34 -7.30 -14.77
CA ASP A 171 4.39 -6.24 -15.74
C ASP A 171 5.64 -5.37 -15.59
N ASN A 172 6.18 -4.88 -16.72
CA ASN A 172 7.30 -3.96 -16.78
C ASN A 172 8.56 -4.46 -16.05
N ALA A 173 8.94 -5.72 -16.26
CA ALA A 173 10.14 -6.31 -15.67
C ALA A 173 11.41 -5.74 -16.29
N ARG A 174 12.44 -5.46 -15.47
CA ARG A 174 13.75 -4.97 -15.91
C ARG A 174 14.62 -6.09 -16.46
N ASP A 175 14.78 -7.15 -15.69
CA ASP A 175 15.69 -8.25 -15.99
C ASP A 175 15.21 -9.56 -15.36
N ALA A 176 15.91 -10.64 -15.66
CA ALA A 176 15.58 -11.97 -15.16
C ALA A 176 15.85 -12.15 -13.65
N GLU A 177 16.75 -11.36 -13.07
CA GLU A 177 17.07 -11.43 -11.64
C GLU A 177 15.90 -10.90 -10.81
N GLN A 178 15.25 -9.85 -11.31
CA GLN A 178 14.03 -9.32 -10.70
C GLN A 178 12.88 -10.32 -10.77
N VAL A 179 12.75 -11.08 -11.84
CA VAL A 179 11.63 -12.00 -12.09
C VAL A 179 11.79 -13.35 -11.39
N ARG A 180 12.99 -13.93 -11.41
CA ARG A 180 13.23 -15.32 -11.01
C ARG A 180 12.73 -15.67 -9.60
N PRO A 181 12.89 -14.83 -8.56
CA PRO A 181 12.33 -15.11 -7.24
C PRO A 181 10.79 -15.15 -7.20
N LEU A 182 10.12 -14.55 -8.19
CA LEU A 182 8.66 -14.45 -8.30
C LEU A 182 8.03 -15.62 -9.08
N LEU A 183 8.83 -16.55 -9.59
CA LEU A 183 8.33 -17.68 -10.36
C LEU A 183 7.78 -18.75 -9.41
N PRO A 184 6.50 -19.16 -9.57
CA PRO A 184 5.94 -20.29 -8.86
C PRO A 184 6.56 -21.60 -9.39
N ALA A 185 6.97 -22.48 -8.51
CA ALA A 185 7.41 -23.83 -8.88
C ALA A 185 6.20 -24.77 -8.98
N SER A 186 5.22 -24.44 -9.81
CA SER A 186 3.95 -25.16 -9.92
C SER A 186 3.52 -25.29 -11.37
N GLU A 187 3.18 -26.48 -11.81
CA GLU A 187 2.66 -26.79 -13.15
C GLU A 187 1.24 -26.22 -13.37
N THR A 188 0.56 -25.84 -12.32
CA THR A 188 -0.82 -25.33 -12.36
C THR A 188 -0.92 -23.81 -12.45
N CYS A 189 0.22 -23.10 -12.33
CA CYS A 189 0.29 -21.67 -12.43
C CYS A 189 0.86 -21.23 -13.78
N PHE A 190 0.25 -20.25 -14.40
CA PHE A 190 0.75 -19.60 -15.61
C PHE A 190 1.35 -18.24 -15.27
N VAL A 191 2.55 -17.94 -15.77
CA VAL A 191 3.21 -16.65 -15.56
C VAL A 191 3.33 -15.92 -16.89
N LEU A 192 2.79 -14.72 -16.94
CA LEU A 192 2.93 -13.80 -18.05
C LEU A 192 3.79 -12.61 -17.62
N ILE A 193 4.85 -12.33 -18.40
CA ILE A 193 5.79 -11.25 -18.08
C ILE A 193 5.82 -10.27 -19.24
N THR A 194 5.74 -8.98 -18.94
CA THR A 194 6.04 -7.95 -19.94
C THR A 194 7.37 -7.29 -19.62
N SER A 195 8.16 -6.99 -20.64
CA SER A 195 9.47 -6.34 -20.49
C SER A 195 9.87 -5.57 -21.75
N ARG A 196 10.71 -4.56 -21.60
CA ARG A 196 11.45 -3.96 -22.73
C ARG A 196 12.70 -4.79 -23.07
N SER A 197 13.20 -5.58 -22.14
CA SER A 197 14.31 -6.51 -22.34
C SER A 197 13.83 -7.84 -22.91
N GLN A 198 14.70 -8.49 -23.68
CA GLN A 198 14.41 -9.81 -24.27
C GLN A 198 14.41 -10.96 -23.24
N LEU A 199 14.79 -10.72 -22.00
CA LEU A 199 14.82 -11.70 -20.89
C LEU A 199 15.43 -13.06 -21.29
N SER A 200 16.49 -13.06 -22.13
CA SER A 200 17.07 -14.26 -22.73
C SER A 200 17.49 -15.33 -21.73
N SER A 201 17.87 -14.93 -20.50
CA SER A 201 18.24 -15.88 -19.45
C SER A 201 17.04 -16.67 -18.91
N LEU A 202 15.82 -16.12 -18.93
CA LEU A 202 14.60 -16.86 -18.59
C LEU A 202 14.26 -17.90 -19.66
N VAL A 203 14.49 -17.58 -20.94
CA VAL A 203 14.28 -18.51 -22.04
C VAL A 203 15.24 -19.71 -21.92
N VAL A 204 16.52 -19.43 -21.67
CA VAL A 204 17.56 -20.49 -21.66
C VAL A 204 17.54 -21.34 -20.39
N ARG A 205 17.30 -20.73 -19.24
CA ARG A 205 17.40 -21.42 -17.94
C ARG A 205 16.07 -21.88 -17.38
N ASP A 206 15.02 -21.07 -17.59
CA ASP A 206 13.74 -21.27 -16.94
C ASP A 206 12.66 -21.76 -17.94
N GLY A 207 13.03 -21.99 -19.21
CA GLY A 207 12.13 -22.55 -20.22
C GLY A 207 11.05 -21.58 -20.73
N ALA A 208 11.23 -20.27 -20.52
CA ALA A 208 10.29 -19.26 -20.94
C ALA A 208 10.05 -19.28 -22.46
N GLN A 209 8.81 -19.15 -22.89
CA GLN A 209 8.47 -18.90 -24.28
C GLN A 209 8.44 -17.39 -24.53
N ARG A 210 9.06 -16.95 -25.61
CA ARG A 210 9.13 -15.53 -25.95
C ARG A 210 8.13 -15.17 -27.03
N LEU A 211 7.33 -14.14 -26.76
CA LEU A 211 6.55 -13.44 -27.74
C LEU A 211 7.14 -12.04 -27.93
N VAL A 212 7.58 -11.73 -29.14
CA VAL A 212 8.07 -10.38 -29.49
C VAL A 212 6.94 -9.67 -30.20
N LEU A 213 6.56 -8.49 -29.70
CA LEU A 213 5.58 -7.65 -30.36
C LEU A 213 6.28 -6.73 -31.36
N ASP A 214 5.79 -6.76 -32.58
CA ASP A 214 6.11 -5.80 -33.62
C ASP A 214 5.11 -4.63 -33.64
N MET A 215 5.39 -3.61 -34.46
CA MET A 215 4.45 -2.53 -34.70
C MET A 215 3.13 -3.09 -35.23
N LEU A 216 2.04 -2.32 -35.07
CA LEU A 216 0.76 -2.69 -35.69
C LEU A 216 0.90 -2.79 -37.21
N SER A 217 0.14 -3.69 -37.80
CA SER A 217 0.00 -3.71 -39.26
C SER A 217 -0.63 -2.40 -39.76
N PRO A 218 -0.52 -2.05 -41.03
CA PRO A 218 -1.23 -0.89 -41.57
C PRO A 218 -2.73 -0.97 -41.34
N GLU A 219 -3.32 -2.15 -41.47
CA GLU A 219 -4.75 -2.41 -41.26
C GLU A 219 -5.14 -2.22 -39.78
N GLU A 220 -4.42 -2.83 -38.86
CA GLU A 220 -4.64 -2.68 -37.40
C GLU A 220 -4.46 -1.22 -36.95
N SER A 221 -3.53 -0.51 -37.56
CA SER A 221 -3.29 0.92 -37.27
C SER A 221 -4.46 1.79 -37.70
N LEU A 222 -5.06 1.52 -38.87
CA LEU A 222 -6.26 2.20 -39.35
C LEU A 222 -7.47 1.82 -38.50
N GLU A 223 -7.61 0.55 -38.10
CA GLU A 223 -8.67 0.09 -37.21
C GLU A 223 -8.61 0.82 -35.87
N LEU A 224 -7.43 0.96 -35.27
CA LEU A 224 -7.24 1.70 -34.02
C LEU A 224 -7.62 3.18 -34.21
N LEU A 225 -7.19 3.85 -35.29
CA LEU A 225 -7.60 5.22 -35.59
C LEU A 225 -9.12 5.31 -35.74
N GLY A 226 -9.73 4.41 -36.53
CA GLY A 226 -11.18 4.38 -36.78
C GLY A 226 -12.00 4.19 -35.49
N SER A 227 -11.52 3.39 -34.58
CA SER A 227 -12.18 3.18 -33.27
C SER A 227 -12.29 4.46 -32.41
N ILE A 228 -11.46 5.47 -32.68
CA ILE A 228 -11.42 6.73 -31.93
C ILE A 228 -12.05 7.88 -32.71
N ILE A 229 -11.68 8.05 -34.00
CA ILE A 229 -12.10 9.20 -34.78
C ILE A 229 -13.32 8.90 -35.70
N GLY A 230 -13.75 7.66 -35.78
CA GLY A 230 -14.85 7.20 -36.63
C GLY A 230 -14.41 6.77 -38.04
N GLN A 231 -14.98 5.69 -38.53
CA GLN A 231 -14.64 5.10 -39.83
C GLN A 231 -14.96 6.05 -41.00
N ASP A 232 -16.09 6.74 -40.95
CA ASP A 232 -16.53 7.68 -42.01
C ASP A 232 -15.44 8.73 -42.32
N ARG A 233 -14.73 9.19 -41.30
CA ARG A 233 -13.67 10.21 -41.48
C ARG A 233 -12.43 9.62 -42.12
N LEU A 234 -12.06 8.37 -41.78
CA LEU A 234 -10.99 7.66 -42.45
C LEU A 234 -11.28 7.39 -43.93
N ASP A 235 -12.52 6.98 -44.21
CA ASP A 235 -12.97 6.68 -45.56
C ASP A 235 -13.06 7.94 -46.45
N ALA A 236 -13.28 9.11 -45.85
CA ALA A 236 -13.24 10.38 -46.55
C ALA A 236 -11.80 10.81 -46.95
N GLU A 237 -10.77 10.42 -46.19
CA GLU A 237 -9.39 10.82 -46.40
C GLU A 237 -8.40 9.63 -46.29
N PRO A 238 -8.53 8.54 -47.08
CA PRO A 238 -7.79 7.29 -46.85
C PRO A 238 -6.30 7.45 -47.02
N SER A 239 -5.83 8.28 -47.93
CA SER A 239 -4.38 8.54 -48.11
C SER A 239 -3.76 9.31 -46.94
N ALA A 240 -4.51 10.28 -46.41
CA ALA A 240 -4.05 11.06 -45.25
C ALA A 240 -4.09 10.22 -43.98
N ALA A 241 -5.09 9.38 -43.79
CA ALA A 241 -5.15 8.41 -42.69
C ALA A 241 -3.96 7.45 -42.74
N GLY A 242 -3.61 6.89 -43.91
CA GLY A 242 -2.42 6.07 -44.10
C GLY A 242 -1.12 6.80 -43.80
N LEU A 243 -1.01 8.08 -44.23
CA LEU A 243 0.15 8.90 -43.89
C LEU A 243 0.27 9.15 -42.39
N LEU A 244 -0.83 9.41 -41.72
CA LEU A 244 -0.86 9.60 -40.25
C LEU A 244 -0.36 8.36 -39.50
N THR A 245 -0.75 7.15 -39.94
CA THR A 245 -0.26 5.90 -39.31
C THR A 245 1.25 5.76 -39.48
N VAL A 246 1.80 6.11 -40.66
CA VAL A 246 3.25 6.06 -40.91
C VAL A 246 3.99 7.08 -40.03
N ARG A 247 3.45 8.31 -39.90
CA ARG A 247 4.04 9.35 -39.05
C ARG A 247 4.07 8.97 -37.55
N CYS A 248 3.11 8.17 -37.11
CA CYS A 248 3.06 7.61 -35.77
C CYS A 248 3.88 6.32 -35.62
N ALA A 249 4.71 5.95 -36.65
CA ALA A 249 5.47 4.70 -36.70
C ALA A 249 4.64 3.45 -36.41
N ARG A 250 3.32 3.51 -36.60
CA ARG A 250 2.33 2.45 -36.29
C ARG A 250 2.39 1.96 -34.83
N LEU A 251 2.84 2.83 -33.93
CA LEU A 251 2.88 2.55 -32.52
C LEU A 251 1.52 2.85 -31.85
N PRO A 252 0.91 1.92 -31.12
CA PRO A 252 -0.41 2.10 -30.53
C PRO A 252 -0.55 3.37 -29.69
N LEU A 253 0.43 3.69 -28.88
CA LEU A 253 0.40 4.89 -28.03
C LEU A 253 0.41 6.17 -28.88
N ALA A 254 1.28 6.24 -29.89
CA ALA A 254 1.37 7.39 -30.78
C ALA A 254 0.08 7.57 -31.61
N LEU A 255 -0.46 6.46 -32.12
CA LEU A 255 -1.73 6.45 -32.87
C LEU A 255 -2.91 6.94 -32.00
N ARG A 256 -3.01 6.50 -30.76
CA ARG A 256 -4.07 6.94 -29.84
C ARG A 256 -3.99 8.44 -29.59
N ILE A 257 -2.80 8.99 -29.32
CA ILE A 257 -2.62 10.42 -29.09
C ILE A 257 -3.00 11.21 -30.35
N ALA A 258 -2.52 10.78 -31.52
CA ALA A 258 -2.86 11.41 -32.79
C ALA A 258 -4.37 11.34 -33.11
N ALA A 259 -5.01 10.20 -32.83
CA ALA A 259 -6.44 10.01 -33.01
C ALA A 259 -7.27 10.93 -32.10
N GLU A 260 -6.92 11.07 -30.83
CA GLU A 260 -7.62 11.96 -29.91
C GLU A 260 -7.45 13.45 -30.31
N MET A 261 -6.27 13.82 -30.77
CA MET A 261 -6.09 15.16 -31.32
C MET A 261 -6.92 15.39 -32.58
N ALA A 262 -7.05 14.39 -33.43
CA ALA A 262 -7.92 14.44 -34.59
C ALA A 262 -9.39 14.52 -34.17
N ALA A 263 -9.82 13.77 -33.16
CA ALA A 263 -11.17 13.82 -32.61
C ALA A 263 -11.52 15.18 -32.00
N ALA A 264 -10.55 15.81 -31.32
CA ALA A 264 -10.70 17.16 -30.76
C ALA A 264 -10.80 18.26 -31.84
N ARG A 265 -10.40 17.97 -33.08
CA ARG A 265 -10.41 18.90 -34.24
C ARG A 265 -11.25 18.33 -35.40
N PRO A 266 -12.57 18.25 -35.28
CA PRO A 266 -13.41 17.60 -36.29
C PRO A 266 -13.41 18.31 -37.67
N HIS A 267 -13.03 19.58 -37.73
CA HIS A 267 -13.00 20.39 -38.95
C HIS A 267 -11.62 20.42 -39.63
N ALA A 268 -10.54 19.99 -38.97
CA ALA A 268 -9.23 19.89 -39.61
C ALA A 268 -9.14 18.63 -40.45
N SER A 269 -8.51 18.70 -41.63
CA SER A 269 -8.29 17.51 -42.45
C SER A 269 -7.23 16.61 -41.81
N LEU A 270 -7.30 15.30 -42.03
CA LEU A 270 -6.28 14.35 -41.59
C LEU A 270 -4.93 14.63 -42.25
N GLY A 271 -4.93 15.21 -43.47
CA GLY A 271 -3.74 15.65 -44.17
C GLY A 271 -3.02 16.77 -43.44
N GLU A 272 -3.75 17.84 -43.01
CA GLU A 272 -3.18 18.93 -42.20
C GLU A 272 -2.55 18.41 -40.91
N LEU A 273 -3.23 17.46 -40.20
CA LEU A 273 -2.72 16.86 -38.98
C LEU A 273 -1.45 16.03 -39.22
N ALA A 274 -1.40 15.28 -40.32
CA ALA A 274 -0.21 14.52 -40.71
C ALA A 274 0.98 15.44 -41.07
N ASP A 275 0.70 16.59 -41.71
CA ASP A 275 1.73 17.58 -42.05
C ASP A 275 2.25 18.33 -40.80
N GLU A 276 1.38 18.62 -39.83
CA GLU A 276 1.79 19.18 -38.53
C GLU A 276 2.78 18.27 -37.80
N LEU A 277 2.62 16.94 -37.86
CA LEU A 277 3.58 15.97 -37.32
C LEU A 277 4.93 16.00 -38.01
N THR A 278 4.99 16.51 -39.26
CA THR A 278 6.25 16.63 -40.04
C THR A 278 7.03 17.92 -39.71
N GLY A 279 6.35 18.98 -39.31
CA GLY A 279 6.93 20.30 -39.01
C GLY A 279 7.87 20.34 -37.80
N SER A 280 8.04 19.23 -37.09
CA SER A 280 8.95 19.07 -35.94
C SER A 280 10.43 18.92 -36.29
N ALA A 281 10.83 19.12 -37.55
CA ALA A 281 12.17 18.96 -38.10
C ALA A 281 13.32 19.74 -37.38
N ARG A 282 13.01 20.51 -36.35
CA ARG A 282 14.04 21.20 -35.55
C ARG A 282 14.66 20.32 -34.46
N ILE A 283 14.03 19.18 -34.11
CA ILE A 283 14.55 18.21 -33.13
C ILE A 283 15.41 17.15 -33.84
N GLU A 284 15.24 16.95 -35.18
CA GLU A 284 16.09 16.06 -35.98
C GLU A 284 17.60 16.44 -35.95
N ALA A 285 17.93 17.68 -35.64
CA ALA A 285 19.33 18.13 -35.54
C ALA A 285 20.07 17.64 -34.27
N LEU A 286 19.36 17.07 -33.28
CA LEU A 286 19.91 16.57 -32.02
C LEU A 286 19.83 15.04 -31.88
N ALA A 287 19.12 14.36 -32.77
CA ALA A 287 19.07 12.88 -32.80
C ALA A 287 20.25 12.34 -33.60
N THR A 288 21.40 12.26 -32.97
CA THR A 288 22.52 11.48 -33.47
C THR A 288 22.23 9.99 -33.24
N TYR A 289 22.01 9.28 -34.36
CA TYR A 289 22.12 7.83 -34.53
C TYR A 289 21.33 6.87 -33.58
N ASP A 290 20.51 6.05 -34.25
CA ASP A 290 19.85 4.83 -33.78
C ASP A 290 18.57 5.01 -32.93
N ASP A 291 17.45 5.21 -33.57
CA ASP A 291 16.13 4.58 -33.39
C ASP A 291 15.02 5.47 -34.00
N ASP A 292 14.62 5.16 -35.21
CA ASP A 292 13.48 5.79 -35.91
C ASP A 292 12.18 5.75 -35.10
N GLU A 293 12.01 4.72 -34.24
CA GLU A 293 10.80 4.48 -33.47
C GLU A 293 10.65 5.43 -32.28
N THR A 294 11.72 5.64 -31.53
CA THR A 294 11.74 6.55 -30.38
C THR A 294 11.56 7.99 -30.83
N SER A 295 12.12 8.37 -31.97
CA SER A 295 11.95 9.69 -32.58
C SER A 295 10.49 9.95 -32.99
N ALA A 296 9.79 8.95 -33.53
CA ALA A 296 8.38 9.10 -33.91
C ALA A 296 7.44 9.30 -32.70
N VAL A 297 7.65 8.54 -31.63
CA VAL A 297 6.88 8.72 -30.38
C VAL A 297 7.14 10.10 -29.76
N ARG A 298 8.40 10.53 -29.73
CA ARG A 298 8.80 11.84 -29.24
C ARG A 298 8.16 12.98 -30.03
N ASN A 299 8.06 12.82 -31.36
CA ASN A 299 7.40 13.79 -32.24
C ASN A 299 5.93 13.92 -31.91
N VAL A 300 5.21 12.82 -31.66
CA VAL A 300 3.80 12.83 -31.26
C VAL A 300 3.60 13.49 -29.90
N PHE A 301 4.45 13.18 -28.93
CA PHE A 301 4.39 13.85 -27.62
C PHE A 301 4.68 15.35 -27.73
N SER A 302 5.71 15.73 -28.49
CA SER A 302 6.07 17.13 -28.76
C SER A 302 4.93 17.88 -29.42
N TRP A 303 4.25 17.25 -30.38
CA TRP A 303 3.08 17.84 -31.03
C TRP A 303 1.93 18.08 -30.06
N SER A 304 1.58 17.08 -29.24
CA SER A 304 0.57 17.22 -28.17
C SER A 304 0.95 18.31 -27.17
N TYR A 305 2.20 18.33 -26.74
CA TYR A 305 2.74 19.31 -25.79
C TYR A 305 2.69 20.75 -26.32
N ARG A 306 3.05 20.98 -27.58
CA ARG A 306 3.01 22.32 -28.22
C ARG A 306 1.61 22.89 -28.35
N ASN A 307 0.60 22.05 -28.38
CA ASN A 307 -0.81 22.46 -28.43
C ASN A 307 -1.40 22.77 -27.04
N LEU A 308 -0.63 22.57 -25.97
CA LEU A 308 -1.04 22.96 -24.62
C LEU A 308 -0.97 24.48 -24.44
N THR A 309 -1.88 25.01 -23.62
CA THR A 309 -1.72 26.39 -23.14
C THR A 309 -0.45 26.47 -22.27
N PRO A 310 0.19 27.64 -22.15
CA PRO A 310 1.39 27.81 -21.32
C PRO A 310 1.20 27.31 -19.88
N ALA A 311 0.01 27.53 -19.31
CA ALA A 311 -0.33 27.04 -17.97
C ALA A 311 -0.42 25.50 -17.92
N ALA A 312 -1.00 24.87 -18.94
CA ALA A 312 -1.11 23.41 -19.01
C ALA A 312 0.26 22.76 -19.28
N ALA A 313 1.08 23.36 -20.14
CA ALA A 313 2.45 22.91 -20.39
C ALA A 313 3.30 22.95 -19.10
N ARG A 314 3.20 24.06 -18.33
CA ARG A 314 3.90 24.18 -17.04
C ARG A 314 3.43 23.09 -16.06
N VAL A 315 2.12 22.87 -15.91
CA VAL A 315 1.60 21.82 -15.02
C VAL A 315 2.04 20.44 -15.48
N PHE A 316 1.99 20.14 -16.77
CA PHE A 316 2.48 18.90 -17.36
C PHE A 316 3.94 18.60 -16.94
N ARG A 317 4.84 19.57 -17.10
CA ARG A 317 6.24 19.45 -16.70
C ARG A 317 6.39 19.23 -15.20
N LEU A 318 5.70 20.03 -14.38
CA LEU A 318 5.79 19.91 -12.92
C LEU A 318 5.28 18.57 -12.40
N LEU A 319 4.22 18.02 -13.00
CA LEU A 319 3.67 16.74 -12.60
C LEU A 319 4.63 15.56 -12.84
N SER A 320 5.67 15.70 -13.66
CA SER A 320 6.70 14.69 -13.85
C SER A 320 7.68 14.60 -12.68
N LEU A 321 7.80 15.68 -11.88
CA LEU A 321 8.81 15.79 -10.82
C LEU A 321 8.61 14.81 -9.65
N PRO A 322 7.39 14.62 -9.10
CA PRO A 322 7.19 13.69 -7.99
C PRO A 322 7.50 12.24 -8.40
N THR A 323 8.24 11.50 -7.58
CA THR A 323 8.60 10.10 -7.86
C THR A 323 7.53 9.08 -7.46
N GLY A 324 6.44 9.53 -6.83
CA GLY A 324 5.31 8.67 -6.47
C GLY A 324 4.60 8.06 -7.68
N PRO A 325 3.87 6.94 -7.49
CA PRO A 325 3.20 6.23 -8.59
C PRO A 325 2.05 7.02 -9.21
N GLU A 326 1.44 7.91 -8.44
CA GLU A 326 0.29 8.73 -8.85
C GLU A 326 0.23 10.02 -8.02
N ILE A 327 -0.62 10.95 -8.41
CA ILE A 327 -0.79 12.21 -7.69
C ILE A 327 -2.27 12.53 -7.49
N SER A 328 -2.65 12.97 -6.30
CA SER A 328 -3.99 13.48 -6.04
C SER A 328 -4.17 14.91 -6.55
N LEU A 329 -5.39 15.32 -6.84
CA LEU A 329 -5.71 16.68 -7.34
C LEU A 329 -5.16 17.78 -6.42
N LYS A 330 -5.25 17.60 -5.10
CA LYS A 330 -4.77 18.57 -4.12
C LYS A 330 -3.23 18.61 -4.06
N ALA A 331 -2.58 17.46 -4.18
CA ALA A 331 -1.14 17.37 -4.28
C ALA A 331 -0.63 18.07 -5.56
N ALA A 332 -1.29 17.82 -6.70
CA ALA A 332 -1.00 18.49 -7.96
C ALA A 332 -1.22 20.02 -7.88
N ALA A 333 -2.26 20.44 -7.17
CA ALA A 333 -2.53 21.87 -6.94
C ALA A 333 -1.45 22.52 -6.06
N ALA A 334 -1.00 21.83 -5.00
CA ALA A 334 0.10 22.30 -4.15
C ALA A 334 1.41 22.40 -4.94
N LEU A 335 1.75 21.36 -5.70
CA LEU A 335 2.94 21.31 -6.56
C LEU A 335 2.97 22.51 -7.54
N ALA A 336 1.84 22.76 -8.23
CA ALA A 336 1.73 23.76 -9.27
C ALA A 336 1.49 25.19 -8.75
N ASP A 337 1.22 25.36 -7.46
CA ASP A 337 0.79 26.63 -6.83
C ASP A 337 -0.48 27.18 -7.45
N LEU A 338 -1.51 26.34 -7.52
CA LEU A 338 -2.81 26.65 -8.12
C LEU A 338 -3.95 26.25 -7.16
N THR A 339 -5.13 26.81 -7.42
CA THR A 339 -6.34 26.33 -6.75
C THR A 339 -6.76 24.96 -7.28
N PRO A 340 -7.43 24.10 -6.49
CA PRO A 340 -7.92 22.79 -6.97
C PRO A 340 -8.83 22.92 -8.21
N ALA A 341 -9.62 23.98 -8.30
CA ALA A 341 -10.50 24.22 -9.46
C ALA A 341 -9.72 24.55 -10.75
N GLN A 342 -8.65 25.34 -10.65
CA GLN A 342 -7.77 25.62 -11.78
C GLN A 342 -7.02 24.36 -12.20
N THR A 343 -6.46 23.62 -11.22
CA THR A 343 -5.75 22.37 -11.46
C THR A 343 -6.64 21.33 -12.11
N LEU A 344 -7.89 21.17 -11.66
CA LEU A 344 -8.84 20.21 -12.24
C LEU A 344 -9.08 20.50 -13.73
N ARG A 345 -9.25 21.77 -14.11
CA ARG A 345 -9.43 22.14 -15.54
C ARG A 345 -8.21 21.77 -16.37
N ILE A 346 -7.02 22.06 -15.86
CA ILE A 346 -5.77 21.76 -16.57
C ILE A 346 -5.56 20.26 -16.68
N VAL A 347 -5.69 19.54 -15.58
CA VAL A 347 -5.52 18.09 -15.55
C VAL A 347 -6.56 17.40 -16.44
N SER A 348 -7.82 17.88 -16.45
CA SER A 348 -8.84 17.34 -17.38
C SER A 348 -8.43 17.54 -18.83
N ASN A 349 -7.82 18.67 -19.17
CA ASN A 349 -7.30 18.90 -20.54
C ASN A 349 -6.13 17.94 -20.85
N LEU A 350 -5.22 17.71 -19.90
CA LEU A 350 -4.11 16.77 -20.07
C LEU A 350 -4.61 15.32 -20.23
N VAL A 351 -5.66 14.93 -19.48
CA VAL A 351 -6.33 13.63 -19.64
C VAL A 351 -6.97 13.53 -21.01
N SER A 352 -7.71 14.56 -21.45
CA SER A 352 -8.33 14.59 -22.78
C SER A 352 -7.31 14.54 -23.92
N ALA A 353 -6.08 15.01 -23.69
CA ALA A 353 -4.98 14.91 -24.63
C ALA A 353 -4.19 13.60 -24.53
N ASN A 354 -4.63 12.63 -23.73
CA ASN A 354 -3.91 11.39 -23.39
C ASN A 354 -2.47 11.59 -22.87
N LEU A 355 -2.21 12.73 -22.26
CA LEU A 355 -0.94 13.05 -21.60
C LEU A 355 -0.93 12.64 -20.12
N LEU A 356 -2.11 12.37 -19.55
CA LEU A 356 -2.31 11.82 -18.21
C LEU A 356 -3.41 10.76 -18.23
N GLU A 357 -3.33 9.82 -17.31
CA GLU A 357 -4.37 8.80 -17.06
C GLU A 357 -5.06 9.07 -15.72
N ILE A 358 -6.35 8.72 -15.64
CA ILE A 358 -7.10 8.69 -14.39
C ILE A 358 -6.76 7.40 -13.66
N ALA A 359 -6.16 7.49 -12.48
CA ALA A 359 -5.81 6.35 -11.63
C ALA A 359 -6.91 6.00 -10.60
N GLY A 360 -7.84 6.93 -10.35
CA GLY A 360 -8.94 6.79 -9.39
C GLY A 360 -9.68 8.10 -9.20
N ASN A 361 -10.53 8.20 -8.17
CA ASN A 361 -11.25 9.43 -7.85
C ASN A 361 -10.29 10.59 -7.56
N ASN A 362 -10.21 11.56 -8.49
CA ASN A 362 -9.31 12.71 -8.42
C ASN A 362 -7.82 12.34 -8.25
N ARG A 363 -7.42 11.21 -8.82
CA ARG A 363 -6.03 10.76 -8.85
C ARG A 363 -5.59 10.53 -10.29
N TYR A 364 -4.34 10.87 -10.58
CA TYR A 364 -3.78 10.90 -11.92
C TYR A 364 -2.40 10.29 -11.94
N ARG A 365 -2.05 9.67 -13.05
CA ARG A 365 -0.72 9.13 -13.28
C ARG A 365 -0.27 9.38 -14.71
N PHE A 366 1.02 9.38 -14.90
CA PHE A 366 1.61 9.34 -16.22
C PHE A 366 1.77 7.91 -16.73
N HIS A 367 1.67 7.74 -18.04
CA HIS A 367 2.35 6.64 -18.70
C HIS A 367 3.87 6.91 -18.67
N ASP A 368 4.69 5.88 -18.43
CA ASP A 368 6.14 6.02 -18.18
C ASP A 368 6.85 6.89 -19.24
N LEU A 369 6.60 6.64 -20.54
CA LEU A 369 7.21 7.41 -21.62
C LEU A 369 6.81 8.88 -21.64
N ILE A 370 5.56 9.17 -21.33
CA ILE A 370 5.06 10.54 -21.28
C ILE A 370 5.66 11.26 -20.09
N ARG A 371 5.89 10.54 -18.99
CA ARG A 371 6.57 11.08 -17.81
C ARG A 371 8.03 11.41 -18.11
N ASP A 372 8.75 10.50 -18.80
CA ASP A 372 10.14 10.72 -19.22
C ASP A 372 10.22 11.99 -20.11
N TYR A 373 9.33 12.08 -21.11
CA TYR A 373 9.26 13.24 -21.98
C TYR A 373 8.92 14.53 -21.23
N ALA A 374 7.97 14.50 -20.29
CA ALA A 374 7.62 15.66 -19.45
C ALA A 374 8.80 16.10 -18.56
N GLY A 375 9.58 15.12 -18.06
CA GLY A 375 10.80 15.37 -17.29
C GLY A 375 11.88 16.04 -18.12
N GLU A 376 12.09 15.60 -19.37
CA GLU A 376 13.02 16.24 -20.31
C GLU A 376 12.60 17.70 -20.58
N CYS A 377 11.32 17.93 -20.92
CA CYS A 377 10.79 19.27 -21.10
C CYS A 377 10.97 20.15 -19.84
N SER A 378 10.82 19.54 -18.64
CA SER A 378 11.03 20.27 -17.39
C SER A 378 12.50 20.69 -17.19
N VAL A 379 13.44 19.84 -17.57
CA VAL A 379 14.87 20.17 -17.51
C VAL A 379 15.23 21.27 -18.52
N GLU A 380 14.64 21.20 -19.72
CA GLU A 380 14.92 22.15 -20.81
C GLU A 380 14.28 23.54 -20.60
N GLU A 381 13.06 23.59 -20.07
CA GLU A 381 12.26 24.83 -20.04
C GLU A 381 12.13 25.46 -18.65
N ASP A 382 12.26 24.65 -17.56
CA ASP A 382 12.11 25.18 -16.19
C ASP A 382 13.48 25.34 -15.53
N HIS A 383 13.66 26.44 -14.79
CA HIS A 383 14.87 26.62 -13.98
C HIS A 383 14.90 25.59 -12.81
N GLU A 384 16.09 25.16 -12.44
CA GLU A 384 16.27 24.22 -11.32
C GLU A 384 15.62 24.74 -10.02
N HIS A 385 15.72 26.05 -9.78
CA HIS A 385 15.09 26.71 -8.65
C HIS A 385 13.56 26.53 -8.65
N ASP A 386 12.90 26.69 -9.81
CA ASP A 386 11.44 26.57 -9.92
C ASP A 386 10.98 25.13 -9.69
N ARG A 387 11.76 24.15 -10.18
CA ARG A 387 11.52 22.72 -9.94
C ARG A 387 11.66 22.38 -8.46
N SER A 388 12.73 22.85 -7.82
CA SER A 388 12.96 22.64 -6.38
C SER A 388 11.88 23.30 -5.53
N GLN A 389 11.45 24.51 -5.87
CA GLN A 389 10.34 25.17 -5.18
C GLN A 389 9.01 24.41 -5.34
N ALA A 390 8.74 23.85 -6.53
CA ALA A 390 7.54 23.07 -6.76
C ALA A 390 7.52 21.81 -5.87
N LEU A 391 8.61 21.08 -5.80
CA LEU A 391 8.75 19.92 -4.91
C LEU A 391 8.63 20.33 -3.44
N HIS A 392 9.27 21.41 -3.04
CA HIS A 392 9.16 21.94 -1.67
C HIS A 392 7.71 22.26 -1.27
N ARG A 393 6.91 22.89 -2.18
CA ARG A 393 5.47 23.10 -1.94
C ARG A 393 4.70 21.81 -1.75
N LEU A 394 4.99 20.77 -2.54
CA LEU A 394 4.38 19.45 -2.39
C LEU A 394 4.73 18.84 -1.06
N PHE A 395 6.01 18.84 -0.68
CA PHE A 395 6.48 18.27 0.58
C PHE A 395 5.89 19.02 1.79
N SER A 396 5.88 20.35 1.75
CA SER A 396 5.25 21.20 2.79
C SER A 396 3.75 20.90 2.92
N TRP A 397 3.04 20.66 1.81
CA TRP A 397 1.65 20.26 1.83
C TRP A 397 1.44 18.88 2.49
N LEU A 398 2.32 17.90 2.18
CA LEU A 398 2.29 16.59 2.80
C LEU A 398 2.57 16.67 4.31
N VAL A 399 3.59 17.43 4.72
CA VAL A 399 3.95 17.66 6.14
C VAL A 399 2.79 18.31 6.90
N ALA A 400 2.20 19.38 6.35
CA ALA A 400 1.08 20.08 6.99
C ALA A 400 -0.20 19.21 7.07
N THR A 401 -0.42 18.33 6.07
CA THR A 401 -1.53 17.38 6.12
C THR A 401 -1.25 16.29 7.16
N GLY A 402 -0.01 15.80 7.23
CA GLY A 402 0.44 14.86 8.27
C GLY A 402 0.29 15.42 9.68
N GLU A 403 0.60 16.72 9.91
CA GLU A 403 0.35 17.38 11.19
C GLU A 403 -1.13 17.30 11.59
N LYS A 404 -2.04 17.56 10.65
CA LYS A 404 -3.49 17.42 10.89
C LYS A 404 -3.89 15.99 11.20
N VAL A 405 -3.33 15.01 10.50
CA VAL A 405 -3.53 13.59 10.81
C VAL A 405 -3.15 13.31 12.27
N GLY A 406 -2.01 13.81 12.72
CA GLY A 406 -1.56 13.67 14.11
C GLY A 406 -2.54 14.24 15.13
N VAL A 407 -3.12 15.41 14.83
CA VAL A 407 -4.15 16.06 15.69
C VAL A 407 -5.42 15.21 15.74
N VAL A 408 -5.90 14.73 14.59
CA VAL A 408 -7.18 13.97 14.49
C VAL A 408 -7.05 12.59 15.11
N LEU A 409 -5.90 11.93 15.00
CA LEU A 409 -5.67 10.61 15.60
C LEU A 409 -5.40 10.68 17.12
N GLY A 410 -5.37 11.88 17.71
CA GLY A 410 -5.48 12.06 19.15
C GLY A 410 -4.28 11.59 19.95
N THR A 411 -3.07 11.70 19.43
CA THR A 411 -1.89 11.41 20.25
C THR A 411 -1.59 12.55 21.22
N ARG A 412 -0.97 12.21 22.36
CA ARG A 412 -0.68 13.09 23.50
C ARG A 412 -0.29 14.53 23.18
N ARG A 413 0.42 14.71 22.09
CA ARG A 413 0.99 16.02 21.77
C ARG A 413 0.15 16.83 20.80
N GLY A 414 -0.90 16.29 20.20
CA GLY A 414 -1.79 17.03 19.28
C GLY A 414 -1.08 17.83 18.20
N ALA A 415 0.21 18.05 18.37
CA ALA A 415 1.12 18.79 17.51
C ALA A 415 2.29 17.88 17.13
N ALA A 416 2.75 18.02 15.90
CA ALA A 416 4.01 17.45 15.44
C ALA A 416 5.15 17.91 16.37
N PRO A 417 6.25 17.14 16.49
CA PRO A 417 7.41 17.52 17.32
C PRO A 417 8.23 18.68 16.70
N PHE A 418 7.63 19.46 15.83
CA PHE A 418 8.22 20.62 15.15
C PHE A 418 7.12 21.66 14.89
N SER A 419 7.54 22.89 14.61
CA SER A 419 6.64 23.95 14.18
C SER A 419 6.73 24.13 12.67
N ILE A 420 5.57 24.29 12.03
CA ILE A 420 5.48 24.73 10.64
C ILE A 420 5.29 26.25 10.68
N SER A 421 6.18 26.99 10.04
CA SER A 421 6.05 28.45 9.93
C SER A 421 4.82 28.82 9.08
N ASP A 422 4.28 30.03 9.27
CA ASP A 422 3.15 30.50 8.46
C ASP A 422 3.49 30.58 6.95
N GLU A 423 4.76 30.76 6.61
CA GLU A 423 5.26 30.77 5.24
C GLU A 423 5.30 29.37 4.62
N GLU A 424 5.58 28.33 5.42
CA GLU A 424 5.56 26.92 5.01
C GLU A 424 4.14 26.35 4.95
N ARG A 425 3.15 27.02 5.54
CA ARG A 425 1.76 26.50 5.56
C ARG A 425 1.12 26.64 4.19
N PRO A 426 0.60 25.54 3.62
CA PRO A 426 -0.13 25.61 2.37
C PRO A 426 -1.41 26.41 2.52
N SER A 427 -1.84 27.06 1.44
CA SER A 427 -3.07 27.83 1.40
C SER A 427 -4.28 27.03 1.87
N ALA A 428 -5.22 27.66 2.56
CA ALA A 428 -6.37 27.01 3.18
C ALA A 428 -7.23 26.19 2.19
N HIS A 429 -7.30 26.59 0.92
CA HIS A 429 -8.04 25.87 -0.12
C HIS A 429 -7.44 24.49 -0.50
N LEU A 430 -6.18 24.24 -0.13
CA LEU A 430 -5.50 22.95 -0.31
C LEU A 430 -5.72 21.99 0.86
N SER A 431 -6.38 22.46 1.93
CA SER A 431 -6.63 21.66 3.11
C SER A 431 -7.43 20.40 2.79
N VAL A 432 -6.97 19.25 3.32
CA VAL A 432 -7.71 18.00 3.27
C VAL A 432 -8.73 17.99 4.40
N ALA A 433 -9.96 17.54 4.10
CA ALA A 433 -10.98 17.33 5.13
C ALA A 433 -10.64 16.03 5.88
N LEU A 434 -10.26 16.15 7.13
CA LEU A 434 -9.92 15.07 8.04
C LEU A 434 -10.79 15.24 9.30
N ASP A 435 -12.08 14.85 9.17
CA ASP A 435 -13.08 15.15 10.19
C ASP A 435 -13.23 14.01 11.23
N SER A 436 -12.54 12.90 11.00
CA SER A 436 -12.58 11.71 11.86
C SER A 436 -11.30 10.89 11.79
N PRO A 437 -11.02 10.05 12.80
CA PRO A 437 -9.91 9.09 12.74
C PRO A 437 -9.95 8.20 11.48
N ALA A 438 -11.14 7.76 11.06
CA ALA A 438 -11.31 6.94 9.87
C ALA A 438 -10.90 7.68 8.59
N SER A 439 -11.29 8.97 8.43
CA SER A 439 -10.87 9.78 7.27
C SER A 439 -9.37 10.07 7.27
N ALA A 440 -8.76 10.26 8.44
CA ALA A 440 -7.33 10.47 8.57
C ALA A 440 -6.53 9.21 8.19
N LEU A 441 -6.95 8.03 8.68
CA LEU A 441 -6.34 6.76 8.34
C LEU A 441 -6.51 6.43 6.86
N GLY A 442 -7.71 6.59 6.30
CA GLY A 442 -7.98 6.35 4.88
C GLY A 442 -7.15 7.24 3.96
N TRP A 443 -6.92 8.51 4.34
CA TRP A 443 -6.02 9.39 3.59
C TRP A 443 -4.57 8.88 3.63
N CYS A 444 -4.07 8.50 4.81
CA CYS A 444 -2.72 7.95 4.92
C CYS A 444 -2.55 6.67 4.12
N GLU A 445 -3.51 5.75 4.18
CA GLU A 445 -3.49 4.49 3.43
C GLU A 445 -3.47 4.74 1.91
N THR A 446 -4.28 5.70 1.45
CA THR A 446 -4.34 6.07 0.02
C THR A 446 -3.07 6.76 -0.46
N GLU A 447 -2.48 7.65 0.34
CA GLU A 447 -1.25 8.38 -0.03
C GLU A 447 0.04 7.67 0.37
N PHE A 448 -0.03 6.50 0.99
CA PHE A 448 1.11 5.84 1.61
C PHE A 448 2.32 5.68 0.67
N ALA A 449 2.10 5.13 -0.52
CA ALA A 449 3.17 4.96 -1.51
C ALA A 449 3.79 6.30 -1.95
N ASN A 450 2.97 7.35 -2.08
CA ASN A 450 3.44 8.71 -2.42
C ASN A 450 4.22 9.33 -1.25
N ILE A 451 3.80 9.10 -0.01
CA ILE A 451 4.49 9.58 1.19
C ILE A 451 5.88 8.95 1.31
N VAL A 452 5.99 7.64 1.15
CA VAL A 452 7.28 6.94 1.17
C VAL A 452 8.20 7.44 0.06
N ALA A 453 7.67 7.61 -1.16
CA ALA A 453 8.41 8.18 -2.28
C ALA A 453 8.86 9.62 -2.00
N ALA A 454 7.98 10.46 -1.43
CA ALA A 454 8.29 11.83 -1.08
C ALA A 454 9.38 11.96 -0.01
N CYS A 455 9.40 11.08 1.00
CA CYS A 455 10.46 11.06 2.01
C CYS A 455 11.84 10.81 1.38
N ARG A 456 11.92 9.82 0.47
CA ARG A 456 13.16 9.52 -0.26
C ARG A 456 13.57 10.67 -1.15
N GLN A 457 12.63 11.17 -1.96
CA GLN A 457 12.89 12.24 -2.90
C GLN A 457 13.31 13.54 -2.19
N ALA A 458 12.70 13.89 -1.06
CA ALA A 458 13.10 15.06 -0.29
C ALA A 458 14.56 14.97 0.17
N ALA A 459 15.01 13.79 0.62
CA ALA A 459 16.40 13.58 0.98
C ALA A 459 17.33 13.66 -0.25
N ASP A 460 16.94 13.08 -1.39
CA ASP A 460 17.73 13.06 -2.63
C ASP A 460 17.92 14.48 -3.21
N VAL A 461 16.90 15.33 -3.11
CA VAL A 461 16.99 16.73 -3.61
C VAL A 461 17.55 17.70 -2.56
N GLY A 462 17.93 17.23 -1.39
CA GLY A 462 18.51 18.05 -0.32
C GLY A 462 17.49 18.84 0.53
N ASP A 463 16.18 18.57 0.39
CA ASP A 463 15.16 19.12 1.30
C ASP A 463 15.09 18.25 2.58
N PHE A 464 16.19 18.27 3.31
CA PHE A 464 16.34 17.47 4.53
C PHE A 464 15.32 17.85 5.61
N ALA A 465 14.83 19.09 5.61
CA ALA A 465 13.81 19.53 6.55
C ALA A 465 12.49 18.76 6.33
N SER A 466 12.02 18.67 5.09
CA SER A 466 10.82 17.89 4.74
C SER A 466 11.04 16.39 4.94
N ALA A 467 12.23 15.88 4.62
CA ALA A 467 12.57 14.47 4.75
C ALA A 467 12.43 13.93 6.17
N TRP A 468 12.76 14.71 7.21
CA TRP A 468 12.58 14.27 8.59
C TRP A 468 11.21 14.66 9.18
N LYS A 469 10.65 15.84 8.78
CA LYS A 469 9.35 16.29 9.30
C LYS A 469 8.19 15.39 8.88
N LEU A 470 8.22 14.86 7.64
CA LEU A 470 7.11 14.08 7.10
C LEU A 470 6.87 12.78 7.86
N PRO A 471 7.85 11.88 8.08
CA PRO A 471 7.60 10.68 8.89
C PRO A 471 7.28 11.03 10.35
N ALA A 472 7.89 12.06 10.93
CA ALA A 472 7.58 12.51 12.30
C ALA A 472 6.13 12.98 12.46
N ALA A 473 5.57 13.66 11.47
CA ALA A 473 4.17 14.08 11.45
C ALA A 473 3.20 12.88 11.41
N LEU A 474 3.59 11.79 10.76
CA LEU A 474 2.78 10.60 10.55
C LEU A 474 2.99 9.50 11.59
N ARG A 475 3.75 9.76 12.66
CA ARG A 475 3.97 8.80 13.76
C ARG A 475 2.68 8.12 14.24
N PRO A 476 1.54 8.81 14.47
CA PRO A 476 0.31 8.16 14.93
C PRO A 476 -0.22 7.12 13.96
N PHE A 477 -0.13 7.39 12.66
CA PHE A 477 -0.49 6.43 11.63
C PHE A 477 0.41 5.19 11.68
N PHE A 478 1.73 5.37 11.77
CA PHE A 478 2.67 4.26 11.86
C PHE A 478 2.43 3.39 13.10
N GLN A 479 2.12 4.01 14.24
CA GLN A 479 1.80 3.28 15.47
C GLN A 479 0.53 2.45 15.37
N LEU A 480 -0.47 2.93 14.63
CA LEU A 480 -1.76 2.26 14.46
C LEU A 480 -1.74 1.17 13.38
N ARG A 481 -1.04 1.37 12.28
CA ARG A 481 -1.02 0.48 11.12
C ARG A 481 0.21 -0.42 11.03
N ARG A 482 1.32 -0.02 11.65
CA ARG A 482 2.59 -0.77 11.75
C ARG A 482 3.07 -1.33 10.40
N PRO A 483 3.22 -0.52 9.34
CA PRO A 483 3.83 -0.94 8.08
C PRO A 483 5.34 -1.08 8.29
N THR A 484 5.77 -2.19 8.85
CA THR A 484 7.04 -2.36 9.57
C THR A 484 8.28 -1.99 8.76
N LEU A 485 8.41 -2.49 7.54
CA LEU A 485 9.59 -2.23 6.69
C LEU A 485 9.68 -0.78 6.23
N ASP A 486 8.54 -0.21 5.78
CA ASP A 486 8.52 1.18 5.32
C ASP A 486 8.68 2.16 6.49
N TRP A 487 8.15 1.82 7.67
CA TRP A 487 8.32 2.64 8.87
C TRP A 487 9.79 2.76 9.29
N ILE A 488 10.54 1.65 9.28
CA ILE A 488 12.00 1.69 9.50
C ILE A 488 12.66 2.52 8.42
N ALA A 489 12.41 2.23 7.15
CA ALA A 489 13.08 2.87 6.02
C ALA A 489 12.91 4.40 6.01
N VAL A 490 11.68 4.91 6.24
CA VAL A 490 11.45 6.36 6.26
C VAL A 490 12.09 7.05 7.48
N ASN A 491 12.21 6.35 8.63
CA ASN A 491 12.88 6.91 9.80
C ASN A 491 14.42 6.82 9.72
N GLU A 492 14.98 5.85 9.00
CA GLU A 492 16.40 5.85 8.64
C GLU A 492 16.74 7.05 7.76
N ILE A 493 15.89 7.35 6.77
CA ILE A 493 16.02 8.55 5.92
C ILE A 493 15.91 9.82 6.79
N ALA A 494 14.92 9.87 7.70
CA ALA A 494 14.74 11.02 8.59
C ALA A 494 15.97 11.25 9.48
N LEU A 495 16.56 10.19 10.00
CA LEU A 495 17.76 10.29 10.82
C LEU A 495 18.96 10.81 10.01
N ALA A 496 19.18 10.26 8.82
CA ALA A 496 20.25 10.72 7.92
C ALA A 496 20.05 12.19 7.52
N ALA A 497 18.82 12.61 7.22
CA ALA A 497 18.48 13.99 6.92
C ALA A 497 18.75 14.93 8.11
N ALA A 498 18.37 14.53 9.32
CA ALA A 498 18.63 15.27 10.56
C ALA A 498 20.14 15.37 10.87
N GLU A 499 20.90 14.32 10.58
CA GLU A 499 22.36 14.33 10.70
C GLU A 499 22.99 15.29 9.68
N ALA A 500 22.52 15.29 8.43
CA ALA A 500 22.97 16.22 7.40
C ALA A 500 22.70 17.69 7.75
N LEU A 501 21.55 17.98 8.37
CA LEU A 501 21.20 19.31 8.90
C LEU A 501 22.02 19.69 10.16
N ARG A 502 22.66 18.71 10.80
CA ARG A 502 23.28 18.86 12.14
C ARG A 502 22.28 19.36 13.20
N ASP A 503 21.00 18.99 13.03
CA ASP A 503 19.91 19.33 13.92
C ASP A 503 19.75 18.24 14.98
N GLU A 504 20.26 18.48 16.18
CA GLU A 504 20.21 17.49 17.28
C GLU A 504 18.77 17.21 17.75
N HIS A 505 17.86 18.19 17.65
CA HIS A 505 16.46 17.98 17.98
C HIS A 505 15.79 17.05 16.95
N ALA A 506 16.01 17.27 15.66
CA ALA A 506 15.54 16.39 14.59
C ALA A 506 16.08 14.96 14.73
N GLN A 507 17.40 14.83 15.07
CA GLN A 507 18.02 13.53 15.34
C GLN A 507 17.36 12.83 16.54
N LEU A 508 17.07 13.56 17.61
CA LEU A 508 16.37 13.02 18.78
C LEU A 508 15.00 12.47 18.40
N VAL A 509 14.23 13.21 17.60
CA VAL A 509 12.91 12.79 17.13
C VAL A 509 13.01 11.55 16.25
N ALA A 510 13.91 11.55 15.25
CA ALA A 510 14.09 10.44 14.33
C ALA A 510 14.56 9.15 15.03
N LEU A 511 15.52 9.25 15.97
CA LEU A 511 16.00 8.11 16.76
C LEU A 511 14.91 7.51 17.64
N ARG A 512 14.04 8.35 18.21
CA ARG A 512 12.92 7.90 19.03
C ARG A 512 11.90 7.15 18.20
N ASP A 513 11.60 7.62 16.98
CA ASP A 513 10.67 6.97 16.08
C ASP A 513 11.24 5.69 15.47
N LEU A 514 12.52 5.69 15.15
CA LEU A 514 13.24 4.50 14.70
C LEU A 514 13.34 3.44 15.81
N GLY A 515 13.56 3.86 17.06
CA GLY A 515 13.52 2.97 18.22
C GLY A 515 12.18 2.27 18.37
N ALA A 516 11.08 3.03 18.30
CA ALA A 516 9.73 2.48 18.33
C ALA A 516 9.46 1.52 17.17
N ALA A 517 9.85 1.88 15.93
CA ALA A 517 9.71 1.02 14.77
C ALA A 517 10.43 -0.32 14.96
N ASN A 518 11.66 -0.29 15.47
CA ASN A 518 12.46 -1.48 15.73
C ASN A 518 11.86 -2.38 16.82
N VAL A 519 11.24 -1.80 17.88
CA VAL A 519 10.51 -2.60 18.89
C VAL A 519 9.42 -3.43 18.23
N TYR A 520 8.56 -2.78 17.42
CA TYR A 520 7.45 -3.47 16.75
C TYR A 520 7.89 -4.44 15.65
N CYS A 521 9.10 -4.29 15.12
CA CYS A 521 9.68 -5.21 14.13
C CYS A 521 10.47 -6.36 14.76
N GLY A 522 10.50 -6.47 16.09
CA GLY A 522 11.28 -7.49 16.78
C GLY A 522 12.80 -7.28 16.79
N ARG A 523 13.29 -6.13 16.28
CA ARG A 523 14.72 -5.75 16.29
C ARG A 523 15.09 -5.09 17.61
N HIS A 524 15.05 -5.89 18.68
CA HIS A 524 15.10 -5.35 20.05
C HIS A 524 16.46 -4.74 20.44
N GLU A 525 17.58 -5.27 19.94
CA GLU A 525 18.91 -4.69 20.22
C GLU A 525 19.11 -3.38 19.46
N GLU A 526 18.66 -3.28 18.21
CA GLU A 526 18.67 -2.04 17.43
C GLU A 526 17.75 -0.99 18.06
N ALA A 527 16.59 -1.40 18.56
CA ALA A 527 15.69 -0.53 19.30
C ALA A 527 16.37 0.06 20.54
N TYR A 528 17.02 -0.78 21.34
CA TYR A 528 17.75 -0.36 22.51
C TYR A 528 18.89 0.61 22.15
N ALA A 529 19.66 0.32 21.10
CA ALA A 529 20.72 1.20 20.62
C ALA A 529 20.19 2.59 20.20
N CYS A 530 19.09 2.65 19.46
CA CYS A 530 18.44 3.91 19.09
C CYS A 530 17.95 4.69 20.32
N CYS A 531 17.28 4.01 21.26
CA CYS A 531 16.80 4.64 22.49
C CYS A 531 17.94 5.20 23.37
N MET A 532 19.06 4.49 23.46
CA MET A 532 20.23 4.97 24.19
C MET A 532 20.89 6.20 23.53
N ARG A 533 20.98 6.21 22.18
CA ARG A 533 21.43 7.41 21.44
C ARG A 533 20.49 8.59 21.67
N ALA A 534 19.17 8.34 21.60
CA ALA A 534 18.15 9.36 21.86
C ALA A 534 18.25 9.91 23.29
N LEU A 535 18.47 9.04 24.30
CA LEU A 535 18.67 9.45 25.68
C LEU A 535 19.90 10.34 25.84
N ALA A 536 21.03 9.98 25.26
CA ALA A 536 22.25 10.77 25.30
C ALA A 536 22.08 12.16 24.67
N LEU A 537 21.33 12.25 23.56
CA LEU A 537 20.98 13.52 22.92
C LEU A 537 20.06 14.35 23.80
N SER A 538 19.00 13.76 24.36
CA SER A 538 18.04 14.45 25.20
C SER A 538 18.69 15.04 26.47
N GLN A 539 19.66 14.33 27.04
CA GLN A 539 20.45 14.81 28.20
C GLN A 539 21.31 16.02 27.84
N ARG A 540 21.92 16.03 26.65
CA ARG A 540 22.68 17.20 26.16
C ARG A 540 21.82 18.41 25.89
N LEU A 541 20.63 18.17 25.29
CA LEU A 541 19.68 19.24 24.93
C LEU A 541 18.87 19.73 26.14
N GLY A 542 18.81 18.94 27.21
CA GLY A 542 17.89 19.21 28.31
C GLY A 542 16.41 19.02 27.98
N GLU A 543 16.12 18.23 26.94
CA GLU A 543 14.77 18.04 26.40
C GLU A 543 14.32 16.58 26.55
N ASP A 544 13.05 16.38 26.93
CA ASP A 544 12.37 15.09 26.88
C ASP A 544 13.10 13.91 27.58
N GLU A 545 14.02 14.17 28.53
CA GLU A 545 14.80 13.11 29.19
C GLU A 545 13.89 12.02 29.76
N GLY A 546 12.82 12.39 30.43
CA GLY A 546 11.87 11.44 31.02
C GLY A 546 11.26 10.49 29.98
N TRP A 547 10.91 11.01 28.81
CA TRP A 547 10.37 10.21 27.72
C TRP A 547 11.40 9.24 27.14
N ASN A 548 12.64 9.67 26.99
CA ASN A 548 13.69 8.82 26.47
C ASN A 548 14.10 7.72 27.47
N LEU A 549 14.08 8.03 28.77
CA LEU A 549 14.23 7.01 29.82
C LEU A 549 13.10 5.97 29.77
N ASN A 550 11.85 6.41 29.54
CA ASN A 550 10.72 5.50 29.36
C ASN A 550 10.89 4.59 28.13
N ASN A 551 11.36 5.14 27.01
CA ASN A 551 11.57 4.36 25.79
C ASN A 551 12.74 3.34 25.94
N VAL A 552 13.79 3.69 26.69
CA VAL A 552 14.86 2.74 27.05
C VAL A 552 14.27 1.61 27.90
N GLY A 553 13.40 1.94 28.87
CA GLY A 553 12.71 0.94 29.68
C GLY A 553 11.86 -0.02 28.83
N ASP A 554 11.10 0.49 27.87
CA ASP A 554 10.30 -0.33 26.95
C ASP A 554 11.17 -1.24 26.07
N ALA A 555 12.27 -0.73 25.52
CA ALA A 555 13.23 -1.53 24.77
C ALA A 555 13.87 -2.65 25.62
N LEU A 556 14.16 -2.38 26.90
CA LEU A 556 14.69 -3.38 27.83
C LEU A 556 13.62 -4.44 28.20
N ILE A 557 12.36 -4.07 28.30
CA ILE A 557 11.25 -5.03 28.48
C ILE A 557 11.20 -5.99 27.28
N SER A 558 11.30 -5.45 26.07
CA SER A 558 11.32 -6.24 24.84
C SER A 558 12.51 -7.20 24.77
N LEU A 559 13.66 -6.81 25.33
CA LEU A 559 14.86 -7.66 25.51
C LEU A 559 14.77 -8.60 26.72
N ARG A 560 13.66 -8.58 27.47
CA ARG A 560 13.47 -9.34 28.72
C ARG A 560 14.50 -9.03 29.82
N ARG A 561 15.07 -7.81 29.78
CA ARG A 561 16.01 -7.28 30.78
C ARG A 561 15.25 -6.45 31.82
N PHE A 562 14.35 -7.11 32.55
CA PHE A 562 13.30 -6.45 33.36
C PHE A 562 13.84 -5.63 34.53
N GLU A 563 14.88 -6.09 35.22
CA GLU A 563 15.51 -5.33 36.34
C GLU A 563 16.05 -3.98 35.84
N GLY A 564 16.80 -3.99 34.73
CA GLY A 564 17.26 -2.75 34.11
C GLY A 564 16.16 -1.84 33.66
N ALA A 565 15.05 -2.41 33.12
CA ALA A 565 13.87 -1.64 32.72
C ALA A 565 13.26 -0.88 33.90
N VAL A 566 13.09 -1.53 35.06
CA VAL A 566 12.55 -0.89 36.28
C VAL A 566 13.36 0.33 36.70
N ASP A 567 14.71 0.28 36.66
CA ASP A 567 15.56 1.40 37.04
C ASP A 567 15.35 2.64 36.15
N TYR A 568 15.29 2.42 34.83
CA TYR A 568 15.02 3.50 33.86
C TYR A 568 13.63 4.07 34.03
N LEU A 569 12.61 3.20 34.16
CA LEU A 569 11.21 3.60 34.28
C LEU A 569 10.91 4.36 35.59
N LEU A 570 11.51 3.94 36.71
CA LEU A 570 11.40 4.69 37.96
C LEU A 570 12.07 6.07 37.86
N SER A 571 13.18 6.17 37.11
CA SER A 571 13.80 7.46 36.84
C SER A 571 12.93 8.35 35.97
N ALA A 572 12.30 7.80 34.93
CA ALA A 572 11.31 8.48 34.09
C ALA A 572 10.11 8.98 34.92
N LEU A 573 9.58 8.11 35.77
CA LEU A 573 8.44 8.43 36.65
C LEU A 573 8.77 9.55 37.64
N ARG A 574 9.99 9.56 38.17
CA ARG A 574 10.48 10.62 39.09
C ARG A 574 10.50 11.98 38.36
N ILE A 575 11.02 12.02 37.12
CA ILE A 575 11.03 13.23 36.29
C ILE A 575 9.61 13.65 35.99
N ALA A 576 8.76 12.74 35.55
CA ALA A 576 7.38 12.99 35.17
C ALA A 576 6.55 13.57 36.34
N ARG A 577 6.69 13.01 37.54
CA ARG A 577 6.02 13.52 38.74
C ARG A 577 6.49 14.91 39.15
N ARG A 578 7.76 15.24 38.93
CA ARG A 578 8.30 16.60 39.21
C ARG A 578 7.80 17.64 38.21
N SER A 579 7.67 17.26 36.93
CA SER A 579 7.18 18.15 35.86
C SER A 579 5.64 18.23 35.80
N GLY A 580 4.94 17.32 36.48
CA GLY A 580 3.48 17.20 36.37
C GLY A 580 3.01 16.64 35.03
N ASP A 581 3.88 15.94 34.29
CA ASP A 581 3.54 15.33 32.98
C ASP A 581 2.69 14.07 33.20
N ALA A 582 1.36 14.23 33.22
CA ALA A 582 0.42 13.13 33.43
C ALA A 582 0.53 12.03 32.36
N TRP A 583 0.86 12.39 31.11
CA TRP A 583 1.04 11.42 30.04
C TRP A 583 2.27 10.52 30.27
N LEU A 584 3.40 11.12 30.62
CA LEU A 584 4.61 10.36 30.91
C LEU A 584 4.43 9.52 32.18
N ILE A 585 3.73 10.03 33.20
CA ILE A 585 3.41 9.24 34.39
C ILE A 585 2.65 7.98 34.01
N ALA A 586 1.56 8.13 33.20
CA ALA A 586 0.74 7.00 32.80
C ALA A 586 1.52 5.96 31.99
N HIS A 587 2.31 6.39 31.00
CA HIS A 587 3.11 5.46 30.19
C HIS A 587 4.25 4.79 30.98
N ALA A 588 4.90 5.51 31.86
CA ALA A 588 5.94 4.92 32.71
C ALA A 588 5.37 3.87 33.66
N LEU A 589 4.18 4.11 34.21
CA LEU A 589 3.46 3.15 35.06
C LEU A 589 2.97 1.94 34.26
N GLU A 590 2.49 2.15 33.05
CA GLU A 590 2.11 1.08 32.11
C GLU A 590 3.27 0.14 31.84
N ASN A 591 4.47 0.69 31.51
CA ASN A 591 5.66 -0.07 31.26
C ASN A 591 6.23 -0.72 32.53
N LEU A 592 6.17 -0.04 33.69
CA LEU A 592 6.50 -0.64 34.99
C LEU A 592 5.63 -1.87 35.28
N GLY A 593 4.34 -1.81 34.96
CA GLY A 593 3.45 -2.96 35.09
C GLY A 593 3.92 -4.15 34.28
N SER A 594 4.35 -3.92 33.03
CA SER A 594 4.92 -4.97 32.17
C SER A 594 6.25 -5.52 32.73
N ALA A 595 7.13 -4.64 33.23
CA ALA A 595 8.40 -5.05 33.81
C ALA A 595 8.23 -5.86 35.10
N TYR A 596 7.32 -5.44 35.99
CA TYR A 596 6.99 -6.19 37.20
C TYR A 596 6.39 -7.56 36.94
N LEU A 597 5.53 -7.64 35.92
CA LEU A 597 5.00 -8.94 35.49
C LEU A 597 6.13 -9.86 35.01
N GLY A 598 7.07 -9.34 34.23
CA GLY A 598 8.25 -10.09 33.79
C GLY A 598 9.15 -10.55 34.93
N LEU A 599 9.18 -9.83 36.06
CA LEU A 599 9.86 -10.17 37.31
C LEU A 599 9.06 -11.10 38.22
N ASN A 600 7.91 -11.60 37.77
CA ASN A 600 6.98 -12.41 38.57
C ASN A 600 6.47 -11.68 39.84
N ARG A 601 6.20 -10.36 39.69
CA ARG A 601 5.65 -9.48 40.75
C ARG A 601 4.28 -8.94 40.33
N PRO A 602 3.26 -9.81 40.25
CA PRO A 602 1.97 -9.44 39.65
C PRO A 602 1.17 -8.40 40.48
N GLU A 603 1.34 -8.35 41.79
CA GLU A 603 0.67 -7.35 42.63
C GLU A 603 1.18 -5.94 42.33
N ASP A 604 2.47 -5.75 42.24
CA ASP A 604 3.10 -4.47 41.86
C ASP A 604 2.71 -4.07 40.42
N ALA A 605 2.59 -5.05 39.53
CA ALA A 605 2.13 -4.83 38.17
C ALA A 605 0.68 -4.32 38.14
N VAL A 606 -0.24 -4.94 38.89
CA VAL A 606 -1.64 -4.52 38.97
C VAL A 606 -1.76 -3.12 39.59
N GLU A 607 -0.98 -2.81 40.62
CA GLU A 607 -0.98 -1.48 41.26
C GLU A 607 -0.55 -0.39 40.25
N SER A 608 0.58 -0.60 39.57
CA SER A 608 1.09 0.33 38.57
C SER A 608 0.11 0.52 37.40
N LEU A 609 -0.45 -0.57 36.90
CA LEU A 609 -1.41 -0.51 35.79
C LEU A 609 -2.71 0.19 36.18
N ARG A 610 -3.22 0.02 37.41
CA ARG A 610 -4.42 0.73 37.90
C ARG A 610 -4.18 2.23 38.04
N GLU A 611 -3.02 2.64 38.57
CA GLU A 611 -2.66 4.05 38.61
C GLU A 611 -2.58 4.64 37.19
N SER A 612 -1.96 3.93 36.25
CA SER A 612 -1.92 4.31 34.83
C SER A 612 -3.29 4.46 34.21
N LEU A 613 -4.20 3.49 34.45
CA LEU A 613 -5.55 3.50 33.92
C LEU A 613 -6.32 4.75 34.39
N ALA A 614 -6.29 5.03 35.69
CA ALA A 614 -6.96 6.19 36.26
C ALA A 614 -6.50 7.51 35.62
N ILE A 615 -5.20 7.63 35.36
CA ILE A 615 -4.66 8.82 34.68
C ILE A 615 -5.13 8.89 33.21
N PHE A 616 -5.19 7.78 32.47
CA PHE A 616 -5.72 7.78 31.09
C PHE A 616 -7.23 8.03 31.04
N GLU A 617 -7.98 7.67 32.09
CA GLU A 617 -9.39 8.03 32.25
C GLU A 617 -9.54 9.54 32.41
N ASP A 618 -8.77 10.16 33.32
CA ASP A 618 -8.76 11.61 33.55
C ASP A 618 -8.34 12.39 32.28
N LEU A 619 -7.41 11.83 31.50
CA LEU A 619 -6.97 12.38 30.21
C LEU A 619 -7.96 12.14 29.06
N SER A 620 -9.02 11.38 29.29
CA SER A 620 -9.99 10.96 28.26
C SER A 620 -9.29 10.36 27.02
N TYR A 621 -8.35 9.45 27.24
CA TYR A 621 -7.52 8.83 26.18
C TYR A 621 -7.87 7.35 25.97
N PRO A 622 -8.86 7.02 25.10
CA PRO A 622 -9.36 5.66 24.91
C PRO A 622 -8.30 4.65 24.46
N PHE A 623 -7.35 5.09 23.62
CA PHE A 623 -6.28 4.22 23.16
C PHE A 623 -5.39 3.74 24.32
N GLY A 624 -4.95 4.65 25.20
CA GLY A 624 -4.17 4.31 26.40
C GLY A 624 -4.94 3.44 27.40
N GLN A 625 -6.24 3.73 27.59
CA GLN A 625 -7.11 2.90 28.42
C GLN A 625 -7.16 1.46 27.89
N GLY A 626 -7.32 1.27 26.56
CA GLY A 626 -7.30 -0.03 25.93
C GLY A 626 -5.99 -0.79 26.19
N LEU A 627 -4.83 -0.14 25.99
CA LEU A 627 -3.54 -0.76 26.22
C LEU A 627 -3.32 -1.22 27.66
N VAL A 628 -3.67 -0.38 28.62
CA VAL A 628 -3.51 -0.72 30.06
C VAL A 628 -4.45 -1.82 30.49
N LEU A 629 -5.71 -1.78 30.04
CA LEU A 629 -6.69 -2.82 30.33
C LEU A 629 -6.31 -4.16 29.72
N ASP A 630 -5.70 -4.17 28.53
CA ASP A 630 -5.13 -5.37 27.89
C ASP A 630 -4.05 -6.00 28.77
N LYS A 631 -3.10 -5.18 29.25
CA LYS A 631 -2.04 -5.61 30.19
C LYS A 631 -2.60 -6.08 31.53
N LEU A 632 -3.64 -5.42 32.06
CA LEU A 632 -4.32 -5.86 33.29
C LEU A 632 -4.99 -7.21 33.08
N ALA A 633 -5.68 -7.42 31.94
CA ALA A 633 -6.31 -8.68 31.61
C ALA A 633 -5.28 -9.81 31.55
N GLY A 634 -4.15 -9.60 30.87
CA GLY A 634 -3.04 -10.57 30.82
C GLY A 634 -2.43 -10.84 32.19
N THR A 635 -2.26 -9.80 33.02
CA THR A 635 -1.73 -9.95 34.39
C THR A 635 -2.69 -10.75 35.28
N HIS A 636 -4.00 -10.43 35.26
CA HIS A 636 -4.99 -11.20 36.02
C HIS A 636 -5.09 -12.64 35.55
N LEU A 637 -5.00 -12.90 34.24
CA LEU A 637 -4.96 -14.25 33.68
C LEU A 637 -3.78 -15.04 34.21
N SER A 638 -2.58 -14.44 34.26
CA SER A 638 -1.35 -15.12 34.70
C SER A 638 -1.38 -15.55 36.17
N VAL A 639 -2.17 -14.87 37.00
CA VAL A 639 -2.33 -15.19 38.44
C VAL A 639 -3.65 -15.94 38.75
N GLY A 640 -4.37 -16.42 37.71
CA GLY A 640 -5.58 -17.21 37.90
C GLY A 640 -6.84 -16.43 38.31
N ARG A 641 -6.80 -15.09 38.20
CA ARG A 641 -7.97 -14.22 38.48
C ARG A 641 -8.83 -14.07 37.22
N PHE A 642 -9.47 -15.16 36.80
CA PHE A 642 -10.14 -15.24 35.50
C PHE A 642 -11.31 -14.25 35.36
N GLY A 643 -12.05 -13.99 36.43
CA GLY A 643 -13.17 -13.03 36.43
C GLY A 643 -12.72 -11.60 36.13
N GLU A 644 -11.63 -11.15 36.81
CA GLU A 644 -11.03 -9.84 36.59
C GLU A 644 -10.38 -9.76 35.19
N ALA A 645 -9.74 -10.83 34.73
CA ALA A 645 -9.17 -10.90 33.38
C ALA A 645 -10.23 -10.71 32.28
N ILE A 646 -11.38 -11.38 32.43
CA ILE A 646 -12.51 -11.25 31.51
C ILE A 646 -13.07 -9.83 31.53
N THR A 647 -13.27 -9.25 32.72
CA THR A 647 -13.83 -7.91 32.85
C THR A 647 -12.93 -6.86 32.19
N ALA A 648 -11.62 -6.89 32.49
CA ALA A 648 -10.64 -5.98 31.93
C ALA A 648 -10.51 -6.17 30.40
N GLY A 649 -10.49 -7.43 29.93
CA GLY A 649 -10.40 -7.73 28.50
C GLY A 649 -11.61 -7.25 27.70
N LEU A 650 -12.83 -7.39 28.21
CA LEU A 650 -14.02 -6.87 27.52
C LEU A 650 -14.00 -5.35 27.39
N GLN A 651 -13.55 -4.64 28.43
CA GLN A 651 -13.36 -3.20 28.37
C GLN A 651 -12.26 -2.81 27.38
N ALA A 652 -11.10 -3.50 27.40
CA ALA A 652 -9.99 -3.27 26.49
C ALA A 652 -10.42 -3.42 25.03
N SER A 653 -11.13 -4.51 24.70
CA SER A 653 -11.64 -4.77 23.35
C SER A 653 -12.56 -3.63 22.85
N ALA A 654 -13.43 -3.10 23.72
CA ALA A 654 -14.31 -1.98 23.39
C ALA A 654 -13.51 -0.70 23.09
N PHE A 655 -12.48 -0.39 23.89
CA PHE A 655 -11.62 0.77 23.68
C PHE A 655 -10.76 0.64 22.43
N HIS A 656 -10.20 -0.54 22.14
CA HIS A 656 -9.46 -0.78 20.93
C HIS A 656 -10.32 -0.62 19.67
N ALA A 657 -11.55 -1.16 19.70
CA ALA A 657 -12.52 -0.98 18.61
C ALA A 657 -12.85 0.49 18.37
N ALA A 658 -13.13 1.25 19.44
CA ALA A 658 -13.43 2.69 19.37
C ALA A 658 -12.24 3.52 18.85
N ALA A 659 -11.02 3.14 19.18
CA ALA A 659 -9.79 3.78 18.72
C ALA A 659 -9.35 3.33 17.29
N GLY A 660 -10.04 2.37 16.68
CA GLY A 660 -9.64 1.78 15.40
C GLY A 660 -8.35 0.95 15.47
N ASN A 661 -7.93 0.56 16.67
CA ASN A 661 -6.76 -0.29 16.91
C ASN A 661 -7.14 -1.77 16.74
N ARG A 662 -7.26 -2.20 15.48
CA ARG A 662 -7.71 -3.56 15.13
C ARG A 662 -6.77 -4.65 15.65
N LEU A 663 -5.44 -4.42 15.65
CA LEU A 663 -4.46 -5.36 16.17
C LEU A 663 -4.57 -5.51 17.70
N GLY A 664 -4.75 -4.40 18.42
CA GLY A 664 -5.01 -4.44 19.86
C GLY A 664 -6.32 -5.18 20.18
N GLU A 665 -7.39 -4.94 19.40
CA GLU A 665 -8.64 -5.67 19.53
C GLU A 665 -8.44 -7.19 19.41
N ALA A 666 -7.69 -7.63 18.38
CA ALA A 666 -7.42 -9.05 18.16
C ALA A 666 -6.59 -9.67 19.30
N SER A 667 -5.53 -8.98 19.75
CA SER A 667 -4.71 -9.43 20.89
C SER A 667 -5.53 -9.60 22.16
N THR A 668 -6.38 -8.61 22.48
CA THR A 668 -7.27 -8.66 23.64
C THR A 668 -8.26 -9.83 23.54
N LEU A 669 -8.81 -10.09 22.36
CA LEU A 669 -9.73 -11.21 22.13
C LEU A 669 -9.06 -12.57 22.37
N GLU A 670 -7.76 -12.70 22.11
CA GLU A 670 -6.99 -13.90 22.45
C GLU A 670 -6.81 -14.06 23.97
N ILE A 671 -6.51 -12.98 24.67
CA ILE A 671 -6.44 -12.98 26.14
C ILE A 671 -7.80 -13.37 26.72
N LEU A 672 -8.89 -12.81 26.21
CA LEU A 672 -10.25 -13.15 26.58
C LEU A 672 -10.54 -14.64 26.34
N ALA A 673 -10.19 -15.16 25.18
CA ALA A 673 -10.38 -16.57 24.86
C ALA A 673 -9.63 -17.48 25.86
N SER A 674 -8.39 -17.11 26.18
CA SER A 674 -7.60 -17.84 27.19
C SER A 674 -8.19 -17.75 28.58
N ALA A 675 -8.72 -16.60 28.97
CA ALA A 675 -9.38 -16.39 30.27
C ALA A 675 -10.72 -17.16 30.38
N PHE A 676 -11.51 -17.20 29.30
CA PHE A 676 -12.74 -17.98 29.23
C PHE A 676 -12.48 -19.48 29.28
N ASP A 677 -11.43 -19.98 28.58
CA ASP A 677 -11.02 -21.38 28.65
C ASP A 677 -10.61 -21.77 30.07
N ALA A 678 -9.78 -20.95 30.71
CA ALA A 678 -9.34 -21.18 32.08
C ALA A 678 -10.50 -21.14 33.09
N ALA A 679 -11.57 -20.36 32.80
CA ALA A 679 -12.81 -20.32 33.56
C ALA A 679 -13.78 -21.46 33.22
N GLY A 680 -13.44 -22.37 32.29
CA GLY A 680 -14.28 -23.48 31.84
C GLY A 680 -15.40 -23.09 30.86
N ARG A 681 -15.40 -21.86 30.33
CA ARG A 681 -16.43 -21.28 29.45
C ARG A 681 -16.00 -21.41 27.98
N ARG A 682 -15.88 -22.67 27.51
CA ARG A 682 -15.29 -23.00 26.19
C ARG A 682 -15.99 -22.34 25.00
N GLN A 683 -17.32 -22.25 25.03
CA GLN A 683 -18.10 -21.72 23.91
C GLN A 683 -17.81 -20.23 23.66
N GLU A 684 -17.62 -19.47 24.75
CA GLU A 684 -17.26 -18.06 24.69
C GLU A 684 -15.79 -17.88 24.26
N ALA A 685 -14.91 -18.73 24.76
CA ALA A 685 -13.51 -18.75 24.32
C ALA A 685 -13.40 -18.93 22.80
N GLU A 686 -14.12 -19.90 22.24
CA GLU A 686 -14.13 -20.16 20.81
C GLU A 686 -14.71 -18.98 20.00
N SER A 687 -15.79 -18.35 20.48
CA SER A 687 -16.36 -17.15 19.85
C SER A 687 -15.35 -16.01 19.77
N HIS A 688 -14.58 -15.78 20.83
CA HIS A 688 -13.55 -14.74 20.85
C HIS A 688 -12.37 -15.07 19.95
N ARG A 689 -11.93 -16.35 19.88
CA ARG A 689 -10.90 -16.79 18.92
C ARG A 689 -11.32 -16.59 17.47
N LEU A 690 -12.56 -16.96 17.14
CA LEU A 690 -13.11 -16.75 15.80
C LEU A 690 -13.14 -15.27 15.43
N ARG A 691 -13.52 -14.41 16.37
CA ARG A 691 -13.53 -12.97 16.16
C ARG A 691 -12.11 -12.40 16.00
N ALA A 692 -11.15 -12.85 16.82
CA ALA A 692 -9.74 -12.49 16.68
C ALA A 692 -9.20 -12.94 15.32
N LEU A 693 -9.49 -14.18 14.93
CA LEU A 693 -9.11 -14.73 13.63
C LEU A 693 -9.66 -13.87 12.49
N GLN A 694 -10.95 -13.54 12.52
CA GLN A 694 -11.56 -12.69 11.49
C GLN A 694 -10.83 -11.36 11.35
N ILE A 695 -10.53 -10.69 12.47
CA ILE A 695 -9.82 -9.39 12.45
C ILE A 695 -8.43 -9.54 11.86
N LEU A 696 -7.69 -10.57 12.27
CA LEU A 696 -6.34 -10.81 11.79
C LEU A 696 -6.32 -11.20 10.32
N GLU A 697 -7.34 -11.94 9.85
CA GLU A 697 -7.51 -12.26 8.43
C GLU A 697 -7.82 -11.01 7.59
N GLU A 698 -8.71 -10.13 8.07
CA GLU A 698 -9.01 -8.85 7.42
C GLU A 698 -7.76 -7.96 7.31
N LEU A 699 -6.85 -8.04 8.29
CA LEU A 699 -5.58 -7.31 8.31
C LEU A 699 -4.44 -8.03 7.59
N GLY A 700 -4.63 -9.28 7.16
CA GLY A 700 -3.55 -10.09 6.61
C GLY A 700 -2.45 -10.42 7.63
N HIS A 701 -2.78 -10.50 8.93
CA HIS A 701 -1.79 -10.64 10.00
C HIS A 701 -1.35 -12.11 10.19
N PRO A 702 -0.03 -12.41 10.43
CA PRO A 702 0.51 -13.76 10.58
C PRO A 702 -0.17 -14.60 11.66
N ASP A 703 -0.52 -13.99 12.75
CA ASP A 703 -1.16 -14.67 13.86
C ASP A 703 -2.50 -15.32 13.52
N ALA A 704 -3.13 -14.93 12.40
CA ALA A 704 -4.33 -15.61 11.93
C ALA A 704 -4.12 -17.12 11.76
N GLN A 705 -2.96 -17.53 11.24
CA GLN A 705 -2.66 -18.96 11.06
C GLN A 705 -2.42 -19.66 12.41
N ARG A 706 -1.75 -19.02 13.36
CA ARG A 706 -1.54 -19.52 14.71
C ARG A 706 -2.88 -19.70 15.42
N ILE A 707 -3.76 -18.69 15.37
CA ILE A 707 -5.10 -18.80 15.99
C ILE A 707 -5.94 -19.88 15.31
N ARG A 708 -5.90 -19.97 13.98
CA ARG A 708 -6.63 -21.00 13.24
C ARG A 708 -6.23 -22.41 13.70
N SER A 709 -4.95 -22.65 14.00
CA SER A 709 -4.48 -23.93 14.53
C SER A 709 -4.92 -24.22 15.97
N THR A 710 -5.33 -23.20 16.73
CA THR A 710 -5.85 -23.34 18.10
C THR A 710 -7.36 -23.52 18.17
N ILE A 711 -8.08 -23.22 17.09
CA ILE A 711 -9.51 -23.50 16.97
C ILE A 711 -9.65 -25.00 16.69
N ARG A 712 -10.09 -25.76 17.68
CA ARG A 712 -10.33 -27.21 17.51
C ARG A 712 -11.49 -27.43 16.55
N HIS A 713 -11.27 -28.26 15.54
CA HIS A 713 -12.39 -28.82 14.80
C HIS A 713 -13.23 -29.68 15.76
N PRO A 714 -14.57 -29.60 15.69
CA PRO A 714 -15.47 -30.37 16.59
C PRO A 714 -15.35 -31.89 16.45
N GLU A 715 -14.42 -32.39 15.65
CA GLU A 715 -14.16 -33.85 15.43
C GLU A 715 -12.96 -34.41 16.23
N ASP A 716 -12.19 -33.59 16.98
CA ASP A 716 -11.15 -33.98 17.93
C ASP A 716 -11.64 -33.76 19.38
#